data_b353dacab7d639c6c07b4adc14cda1e4
#
_entry.id   b353dacab7d639c6c07b4adc14cda1e4
#
_cell.length_a   1.000
_cell.length_b   1.000
_cell.length_c   1.000
_cell.angle_alpha   90.00
_cell.angle_beta   90.00
_cell.angle_gamma   90.00
#
_symmetry.space_group_name_H-M   'P 1'
#
loop_
_entity.id
_entity.type
_entity.pdbx_description
1 polymer ?
#
loop_
_entity_poly.entity_id
_entity_poly.type
_entity_poly.pdbx_seq_one_letter_code
_entity_poly.pdbx_strand_id
1 'polypeptide(L)'
;MKISRREFIQTSAVASVAGSMLNAGTAPVAPTGNSLDGFAIARRHQLVSTPPTPNFFEGMLLGNGDVGVCAVVRPDALGLHIGKSDCWDIRVSEDIEKYVLTYKELLDLWARASEEAKRRDQPDMLHLESSIDFFREYTQKVVSSYRKPWPRPWPCGTVWIHWDPRWVQPVRQTLDPASGQYALQLALNDASAVSRNLNISCFVDWATGLVSVTTDTPAPFTAVNYVPDLDSATTAPFGFVESQVTPSTLPRPEIDARAGDGFAEFSCFQYFPAVGPTPELPSPPHSDRDRNFSLCGRLSGSWSIEGLTENQDRLAQTGATPAGTLGLREPPGIHLIGGAPQNFRLNLKVVTPRDILRERLEREAAGTNEHRPPIAITQDYAYSADELETLAHARKEAERLSVIDVGEIFHSSETNWKDFWSRSAVQFADKDLERIWYRNQYFLACCLRPGSTAPGLFGNWSTGGIGTAWHGDYHMDYNCQQVFWGVFSSNHVEQHAPYFELCQNMMAMSEKTAKEKFNLPGAYFPHSVFPVPSQINPYPVPPWAYQISETPWSLQSLWWQYLYTQDVEYLRRAYPMLRSGAQFLAAFVQKGTDSKYHIIPTVSSENWGFTVDYKLNKDCILDLALTQFLLRAVVEASTVLGADETERARWKEIGDNLAPYPKINGPYGEVWLDVMDAPAEWIYNIPITLAPVFPGEQVGIGLREEQLEIARRTARTVRLEGGNDVVYQPWIRARLGTLDLDWFKSQVAYCMLPNGIANDRVRQSGGRYSDSTDFDFMMRMGVWVENFALPGVLNECMLQSYSGTLRLFPNTQNLGAAHFENLRAAGAFLVSAAFDGREITQISLLSEKGKQIRMAKPWSSALRVKKSRDASAVSFTTDAGAIIFSTESGERYLIERA
;
A
#
# COMPACT_ATOMS: atom_id res chain seq x y z
N MET A 1 5.84 -7.81 38.20
CA MET A 1 4.77 -7.00 38.74
C MET A 1 3.76 -6.81 37.61
N LYS A 2 2.61 -7.47 37.66
CA LYS A 2 1.62 -7.34 36.58
C LYS A 2 0.86 -6.03 36.79
N ILE A 3 1.15 -5.04 35.97
CA ILE A 3 0.35 -3.80 35.92
C ILE A 3 -0.97 -4.16 35.23
N SER A 4 -2.08 -3.80 35.84
CA SER A 4 -3.40 -4.15 35.32
C SER A 4 -3.72 -3.33 34.07
N ARG A 5 -4.43 -3.95 33.14
CA ARG A 5 -4.89 -3.36 31.86
C ARG A 5 -5.59 -1.99 32.01
N ARG A 6 -6.15 -1.72 33.19
CA ARG A 6 -6.84 -0.46 33.48
C ARG A 6 -5.90 0.70 33.79
N GLU A 7 -4.74 0.42 34.37
CA GLU A 7 -3.72 1.45 34.70
C GLU A 7 -2.93 1.91 33.47
N PHE A 8 -2.68 1.00 32.53
CA PHE A 8 -2.02 1.35 31.26
C PHE A 8 -2.90 2.25 30.37
N ILE A 9 -4.20 1.97 30.29
CA ILE A 9 -5.16 2.78 29.52
C ILE A 9 -5.34 4.17 30.16
N GLN A 10 -5.31 4.26 31.48
CA GLN A 10 -5.45 5.55 32.17
C GLN A 10 -4.21 6.43 32.04
N THR A 11 -3.02 5.83 31.98
CA THR A 11 -1.77 6.61 31.84
C THR A 11 -1.56 7.10 30.41
N SER A 12 -1.96 6.34 29.42
CA SER A 12 -1.87 6.76 28.00
C SER A 12 -2.95 7.78 27.60
N ALA A 13 -4.13 7.72 28.20
CA ALA A 13 -5.22 8.66 27.95
C ALA A 13 -5.01 10.04 28.61
N VAL A 14 -4.26 10.10 29.72
CA VAL A 14 -4.01 11.38 30.44
C VAL A 14 -2.95 12.23 29.74
N ALA A 15 -2.02 11.63 28.99
CA ALA A 15 -1.00 12.39 28.26
C ALA A 15 -1.53 13.06 26.97
N SER A 16 -2.66 12.58 26.41
CA SER A 16 -3.25 13.15 25.20
C SER A 16 -4.39 14.17 25.46
N VAL A 17 -4.93 14.23 26.67
CA VAL A 17 -6.06 15.11 27.02
C VAL A 17 -5.62 16.44 27.66
N ALA A 18 -4.38 16.58 28.13
CA ALA A 18 -3.91 17.82 28.74
C ALA A 18 -3.50 18.93 27.76
N GLY A 19 -3.59 18.71 26.44
CA GLY A 19 -3.25 19.69 25.39
C GLY A 19 -4.42 20.40 24.71
N SER A 20 -5.68 20.07 25.01
CA SER A 20 -6.84 20.54 24.23
C SER A 20 -7.93 21.32 24.98
N MET A 21 -7.65 21.81 26.18
CA MET A 21 -8.58 22.74 26.84
C MET A 21 -7.94 24.12 27.04
N LEU A 22 -7.96 24.92 25.96
CA LEU A 22 -8.01 26.38 25.95
C LEU A 22 -8.01 26.86 24.51
N ASN A 23 -9.21 26.99 23.92
CA ASN A 23 -9.62 28.11 23.09
C ASN A 23 -11.00 27.83 22.46
N ALA A 24 -12.03 28.18 23.19
CA ALA A 24 -13.33 28.45 22.58
C ALA A 24 -13.27 29.89 22.00
N GLY A 25 -13.51 30.01 20.71
CA GLY A 25 -13.75 31.28 20.06
C GLY A 25 -12.80 31.61 18.89
N THR A 26 -12.88 30.90 17.80
CA THR A 26 -12.48 31.46 16.52
C THR A 26 -13.68 31.44 15.58
N ALA A 27 -14.07 32.63 15.13
CA ALA A 27 -15.07 32.80 14.08
C ALA A 27 -14.66 32.02 12.83
N PRO A 28 -15.62 31.57 11.98
CA PRO A 28 -15.30 30.87 10.74
C PRO A 28 -14.43 31.79 9.86
N VAL A 29 -13.20 31.34 9.56
CA VAL A 29 -12.33 32.01 8.61
C VAL A 29 -12.97 31.83 7.24
N ALA A 30 -13.54 32.89 6.69
CA ALA A 30 -13.91 32.94 5.28
C ALA A 30 -12.64 32.73 4.44
N PRO A 31 -12.68 31.89 3.39
CA PRO A 31 -11.52 31.69 2.52
C PRO A 31 -11.21 33.01 1.80
N THR A 32 -10.16 33.66 2.24
CA THR A 32 -9.52 34.73 1.47
C THR A 32 -8.82 34.09 0.28
N GLY A 33 -8.93 34.63 -0.93
CA GLY A 33 -8.51 34.06 -2.20
C GLY A 33 -7.00 33.79 -2.39
N ASN A 34 -6.33 33.25 -1.41
CA ASN A 34 -4.96 32.77 -1.49
C ASN A 34 -4.95 31.26 -1.72
N SER A 35 -4.11 30.83 -2.66
CA SER A 35 -3.80 29.43 -2.95
C SER A 35 -3.33 28.70 -1.68
N LEU A 36 -3.76 27.45 -1.49
CA LEU A 36 -3.32 26.62 -0.38
C LEU A 36 -1.84 26.24 -0.58
N ASP A 37 -1.05 26.43 0.48
CA ASP A 37 0.31 25.93 0.53
C ASP A 37 0.33 24.54 1.22
N GLY A 38 0.28 23.48 0.38
CA GLY A 38 0.26 22.09 0.85
C GLY A 38 1.47 21.73 1.69
N PHE A 39 2.65 22.24 1.35
CA PHE A 39 3.88 22.02 2.11
C PHE A 39 3.82 22.66 3.52
N ALA A 40 3.35 23.90 3.59
CA ALA A 40 3.18 24.58 4.87
C ALA A 40 2.09 23.92 5.74
N ILE A 41 1.03 23.37 5.13
CA ILE A 41 -0.01 22.64 5.86
C ILE A 41 0.55 21.30 6.37
N ALA A 42 1.24 20.52 5.52
CA ALA A 42 1.86 19.25 5.91
C ALA A 42 2.78 19.42 7.14
N ARG A 43 3.57 20.50 7.18
CA ARG A 43 4.48 20.82 8.29
C ARG A 43 3.77 21.02 9.64
N ARG A 44 2.49 21.39 9.65
CA ARG A 44 1.70 21.51 10.89
C ARG A 44 1.35 20.16 11.52
N HIS A 45 1.45 19.09 10.77
CA HIS A 45 1.03 17.73 11.16
C HIS A 45 2.20 16.82 11.53
N GLN A 46 3.26 17.41 12.11
CA GLN A 46 4.41 16.64 12.62
C GLN A 46 3.97 15.49 13.52
N LEU A 47 4.72 14.39 13.44
CA LEU A 47 4.62 13.32 14.40
C LEU A 47 5.62 13.63 15.53
N VAL A 48 5.15 13.54 16.76
CA VAL A 48 5.95 13.84 17.95
C VAL A 48 5.74 12.74 18.97
N SER A 49 6.82 12.19 19.51
CA SER A 49 6.74 11.25 20.62
C SER A 49 7.90 11.42 21.61
N THR A 50 7.73 10.84 22.79
CA THR A 50 8.73 10.84 23.85
C THR A 50 9.39 9.46 23.91
N PRO A 51 10.70 9.35 23.67
CA PRO A 51 11.45 8.11 23.82
C PRO A 51 11.46 7.60 25.28
N PRO A 52 11.75 6.32 25.51
CA PRO A 52 12.12 5.32 24.52
C PRO A 52 10.94 4.80 23.71
N THR A 53 11.17 4.51 22.42
CA THR A 53 10.26 3.88 21.49
C THR A 53 10.99 2.72 20.81
N PRO A 54 11.29 1.65 21.55
CA PRO A 54 12.17 0.59 21.07
C PRO A 54 11.53 -0.37 20.08
N ASN A 55 10.19 -0.34 19.98
CA ASN A 55 9.47 -1.25 19.09
C ASN A 55 9.36 -0.66 17.69
N PHE A 56 9.47 -1.51 16.69
CA PHE A 56 9.29 -1.14 15.28
C PHE A 56 7.99 -0.34 15.04
N PHE A 57 6.89 -0.72 15.66
CA PHE A 57 5.57 -0.06 15.51
C PHE A 57 5.40 1.25 16.27
N GLU A 58 6.41 1.64 17.04
CA GLU A 58 6.52 2.96 17.67
C GLU A 58 7.55 3.82 16.95
N GLY A 59 8.33 3.20 16.05
CA GLY A 59 9.38 3.84 15.27
C GLY A 59 8.83 4.84 14.26
N MET A 60 9.64 5.85 13.94
CA MET A 60 9.30 6.84 12.92
C MET A 60 9.69 6.32 11.54
N LEU A 61 8.74 6.37 10.60
CA LEU A 61 8.91 5.87 9.25
C LEU A 61 9.37 6.98 8.31
N LEU A 62 10.53 6.77 7.71
CA LEU A 62 11.11 7.63 6.67
C LEU A 62 11.20 6.84 5.35
N GLY A 63 11.28 7.55 4.25
CA GLY A 63 11.49 6.92 2.95
C GLY A 63 11.44 7.91 1.80
N ASN A 64 11.76 7.41 0.62
CA ASN A 64 11.72 8.16 -0.63
C ASN A 64 10.93 7.47 -1.75
N GLY A 65 10.07 6.53 -1.37
CA GLY A 65 9.32 5.68 -2.31
C GLY A 65 10.03 4.40 -2.74
N ASP A 66 11.30 4.20 -2.34
CA ASP A 66 12.11 3.04 -2.70
C ASP A 66 12.90 2.53 -1.47
N VAL A 67 13.72 3.38 -0.86
CA VAL A 67 14.40 3.07 0.41
C VAL A 67 13.49 3.48 1.56
N GLY A 68 13.25 2.56 2.50
CA GLY A 68 12.51 2.77 3.73
C GLY A 68 13.43 2.68 4.95
N VAL A 69 13.21 3.54 5.94
CA VAL A 69 13.90 3.51 7.23
C VAL A 69 12.88 3.61 8.33
N CYS A 70 12.96 2.69 9.31
CA CYS A 70 12.24 2.82 10.57
C CYS A 70 13.22 3.19 11.67
N ALA A 71 13.05 4.39 12.24
CA ALA A 71 13.88 4.89 13.31
C ALA A 71 13.26 4.54 14.68
N VAL A 72 13.93 3.68 15.45
CA VAL A 72 13.53 3.27 16.79
C VAL A 72 14.52 3.80 17.82
N VAL A 73 14.07 4.14 19.02
CA VAL A 73 14.91 4.74 20.05
C VAL A 73 14.89 3.89 21.31
N ARG A 74 16.05 3.30 21.62
CA ARG A 74 16.31 2.64 22.90
C ARG A 74 16.90 3.66 23.90
N PRO A 75 16.96 3.33 25.20
CA PRO A 75 17.61 4.20 26.17
C PRO A 75 19.09 4.50 25.85
N ASP A 76 19.76 3.59 25.16
CA ASP A 76 21.20 3.58 24.89
C ASP A 76 21.55 3.71 23.39
N ALA A 77 20.57 3.75 22.50
CA ALA A 77 20.85 3.77 21.07
C ALA A 77 19.68 4.30 20.22
N LEU A 78 20.03 4.84 19.05
CA LEU A 78 19.14 5.01 17.90
C LEU A 78 19.36 3.86 16.95
N GLY A 79 18.30 3.11 16.63
CA GLY A 79 18.29 2.05 15.65
C GLY A 79 17.62 2.51 14.36
N LEU A 80 18.24 2.22 13.23
CA LEU A 80 17.72 2.48 11.88
C LEU A 80 17.55 1.14 11.18
N HIS A 81 16.33 0.64 11.12
CA HIS A 81 15.99 -0.54 10.33
C HIS A 81 15.83 -0.13 8.87
N ILE A 82 16.59 -0.75 7.97
CA ILE A 82 16.70 -0.35 6.57
C ILE A 82 16.05 -1.41 5.68
N GLY A 83 15.20 -0.96 4.79
CA GLY A 83 14.59 -1.78 3.76
C GLY A 83 14.64 -1.09 2.40
N LYS A 84 14.44 -1.85 1.33
CA LYS A 84 14.35 -1.35 -0.04
C LYS A 84 13.32 -2.15 -0.82
N SER A 85 12.56 -1.48 -1.67
CA SER A 85 11.39 -2.02 -2.34
C SER A 85 11.65 -3.27 -3.18
N ASP A 86 12.84 -3.43 -3.74
CA ASP A 86 13.25 -4.54 -4.62
C ASP A 86 14.24 -5.54 -3.98
N CYS A 87 14.49 -5.43 -2.66
CA CYS A 87 15.28 -6.42 -1.94
C CYS A 87 14.40 -7.59 -1.51
N TRP A 88 14.37 -8.63 -2.33
CA TRP A 88 13.57 -9.84 -2.12
C TRP A 88 14.36 -11.10 -2.43
N ASP A 89 14.20 -12.13 -1.60
CA ASP A 89 14.44 -13.50 -2.05
C ASP A 89 13.20 -13.96 -2.82
N ILE A 90 13.32 -14.14 -4.11
CA ILE A 90 12.17 -14.43 -4.99
C ILE A 90 12.17 -15.87 -5.51
N ARG A 91 13.04 -16.72 -4.99
CA ARG A 91 13.11 -18.09 -5.40
C ARG A 91 11.88 -18.87 -4.94
N VAL A 92 11.30 -19.65 -5.84
CA VAL A 92 10.19 -20.56 -5.55
C VAL A 92 10.62 -22.00 -5.73
N SER A 93 10.03 -22.92 -4.95
CA SER A 93 10.22 -24.35 -5.16
C SER A 93 9.46 -24.82 -6.40
N GLU A 94 10.09 -25.64 -7.27
CA GLU A 94 9.40 -26.28 -8.41
C GLU A 94 8.20 -27.13 -7.98
N ASP A 95 8.25 -27.69 -6.77
CA ASP A 95 7.19 -28.53 -6.24
C ASP A 95 5.87 -27.80 -5.98
N ILE A 96 5.83 -26.46 -6.02
CA ILE A 96 4.65 -25.69 -5.66
C ILE A 96 3.45 -26.00 -6.56
N GLU A 97 3.67 -26.18 -7.84
CA GLU A 97 2.61 -26.56 -8.79
C GLU A 97 2.41 -28.07 -8.93
N LYS A 98 3.24 -28.90 -8.30
CA LYS A 98 3.26 -30.37 -8.45
C LYS A 98 1.93 -31.04 -8.14
N TYR A 99 1.23 -30.52 -7.14
CA TYR A 99 -0.04 -31.10 -6.70
C TYR A 99 -1.25 -30.29 -7.16
N VAL A 100 -1.03 -29.19 -7.88
CA VAL A 100 -2.11 -28.31 -8.33
C VAL A 100 -2.89 -28.98 -9.48
N LEU A 101 -4.13 -29.34 -9.21
CA LEU A 101 -5.05 -29.89 -10.21
C LEU A 101 -5.37 -28.86 -11.29
N THR A 102 -5.71 -29.38 -12.47
CA THR A 102 -6.43 -28.57 -13.45
C THR A 102 -7.82 -28.22 -12.91
N TYR A 103 -8.41 -27.15 -13.41
CA TYR A 103 -9.75 -26.72 -12.96
C TYR A 103 -10.80 -27.84 -13.15
N LYS A 104 -10.71 -28.60 -14.25
CA LYS A 104 -11.58 -29.74 -14.48
C LYS A 104 -11.42 -30.83 -13.42
N GLU A 105 -10.20 -31.22 -13.10
CA GLU A 105 -9.92 -32.21 -12.04
C GLU A 105 -10.38 -31.73 -10.67
N LEU A 106 -10.24 -30.42 -10.41
CA LEU A 106 -10.78 -29.80 -9.19
C LEU A 106 -12.32 -29.87 -9.16
N LEU A 107 -13.00 -29.60 -10.26
CA LEU A 107 -14.45 -29.74 -10.34
C LEU A 107 -14.91 -31.19 -10.11
N ASP A 108 -14.19 -32.18 -10.67
CA ASP A 108 -14.44 -33.60 -10.42
C ASP A 108 -14.23 -33.96 -8.93
N LEU A 109 -13.18 -33.42 -8.31
CA LEU A 109 -12.94 -33.59 -6.86
C LEU A 109 -14.05 -32.96 -6.02
N TRP A 110 -14.47 -31.75 -6.37
CA TRP A 110 -15.53 -31.00 -5.71
C TRP A 110 -16.88 -31.72 -5.81
N ALA A 111 -17.24 -32.21 -7.01
CA ALA A 111 -18.45 -33.00 -7.21
C ALA A 111 -18.47 -34.25 -6.33
N ARG A 112 -17.35 -35.02 -6.27
CA ARG A 112 -17.22 -36.18 -5.38
C ARG A 112 -17.36 -35.79 -3.91
N ALA A 113 -16.82 -34.67 -3.49
CA ALA A 113 -16.93 -34.16 -2.12
C ALA A 113 -18.38 -33.77 -1.79
N SER A 114 -19.10 -33.18 -2.74
CA SER A 114 -20.54 -32.86 -2.61
C SER A 114 -21.36 -34.13 -2.40
N GLU A 115 -21.11 -35.19 -3.18
CA GLU A 115 -21.80 -36.47 -3.02
C GLU A 115 -21.48 -37.15 -1.67
N GLU A 116 -20.25 -37.03 -1.17
CA GLU A 116 -19.88 -37.51 0.15
C GLU A 116 -20.59 -36.74 1.27
N ALA A 117 -20.70 -35.43 1.17
CA ALA A 117 -21.43 -34.59 2.14
C ALA A 117 -22.93 -34.96 2.17
N LYS A 118 -23.54 -35.20 1.03
CA LYS A 118 -24.94 -35.68 0.94
C LYS A 118 -25.11 -37.06 1.58
N ARG A 119 -24.15 -37.97 1.38
CA ARG A 119 -24.18 -39.31 2.05
C ARG A 119 -24.07 -39.20 3.55
N ARG A 120 -23.39 -38.17 4.07
CA ARG A 120 -23.30 -37.87 5.52
C ARG A 120 -24.52 -37.12 6.05
N ASP A 121 -25.54 -36.89 5.25
CA ASP A 121 -26.70 -36.04 5.56
C ASP A 121 -26.33 -34.60 5.95
N GLN A 122 -25.35 -34.03 5.23
CA GLN A 122 -24.83 -32.69 5.42
C GLN A 122 -24.89 -31.87 4.13
N PRO A 123 -26.09 -31.61 3.57
CA PRO A 123 -26.25 -30.91 2.29
C PRO A 123 -25.84 -29.43 2.35
N ASP A 124 -25.72 -28.86 3.56
CA ASP A 124 -25.31 -27.47 3.78
C ASP A 124 -23.87 -27.34 4.25
N MET A 125 -23.06 -28.40 4.07
CA MET A 125 -21.67 -28.38 4.50
C MET A 125 -20.88 -27.27 3.78
N LEU A 126 -20.21 -26.44 4.55
CA LEU A 126 -19.27 -25.43 4.10
C LEU A 126 -17.85 -25.99 4.13
N HIS A 127 -16.94 -25.36 3.39
CA HIS A 127 -15.53 -25.70 3.39
C HIS A 127 -15.26 -27.20 3.17
N LEU A 128 -15.81 -27.76 2.06
CA LEU A 128 -15.56 -29.14 1.67
C LEU A 128 -14.07 -29.48 1.60
N GLU A 129 -13.25 -28.50 1.21
CA GLU A 129 -11.79 -28.60 1.10
C GLU A 129 -11.08 -28.88 2.43
N SER A 130 -11.74 -28.63 3.56
CA SER A 130 -11.22 -28.92 4.90
C SER A 130 -12.05 -29.96 5.65
N SER A 131 -13.30 -30.20 5.24
CA SER A 131 -14.27 -31.05 5.93
C SER A 131 -14.33 -32.47 5.39
N ILE A 132 -14.04 -32.69 4.12
CA ILE A 132 -14.04 -34.02 3.46
C ILE A 132 -12.61 -34.56 3.37
N ASP A 133 -12.35 -35.75 3.90
CA ASP A 133 -10.99 -36.28 4.12
C ASP A 133 -10.11 -36.26 2.86
N PHE A 134 -10.57 -36.79 1.76
CA PHE A 134 -9.76 -36.82 0.53
C PHE A 134 -9.57 -35.43 -0.11
N PHE A 135 -10.47 -34.49 0.11
CA PHE A 135 -10.30 -33.11 -0.33
C PHE A 135 -9.33 -32.38 0.59
N ARG A 136 -9.45 -32.60 1.90
CA ARG A 136 -8.49 -32.07 2.89
C ARG A 136 -7.07 -32.56 2.61
N GLU A 137 -6.90 -33.86 2.29
CA GLU A 137 -5.60 -34.41 1.92
C GLU A 137 -5.01 -33.72 0.70
N TYR A 138 -5.83 -33.44 -0.32
CA TYR A 138 -5.42 -32.66 -1.49
C TYR A 138 -4.98 -31.26 -1.08
N THR A 139 -5.83 -30.52 -0.37
CA THR A 139 -5.53 -29.17 0.11
C THR A 139 -4.24 -29.14 0.93
N GLN A 140 -4.04 -30.09 1.84
CA GLN A 140 -2.82 -30.19 2.66
C GLN A 140 -1.57 -30.46 1.80
N LYS A 141 -1.65 -31.22 0.74
CA LYS A 141 -0.52 -31.41 -0.20
C LYS A 141 -0.13 -30.10 -0.89
N VAL A 142 -1.11 -29.35 -1.38
CA VAL A 142 -0.86 -28.03 -2.00
C VAL A 142 -0.28 -27.06 -0.97
N VAL A 143 -0.87 -26.97 0.22
CA VAL A 143 -0.38 -26.13 1.31
C VAL A 143 1.03 -26.52 1.75
N SER A 144 1.37 -27.81 1.76
CA SER A 144 2.71 -28.26 2.12
C SER A 144 3.79 -27.77 1.13
N SER A 145 3.42 -27.65 -0.13
CA SER A 145 4.30 -27.05 -1.14
C SER A 145 4.41 -25.54 -1.00
N TYR A 146 3.30 -24.88 -0.65
CA TYR A 146 3.27 -23.45 -0.35
C TYR A 146 4.14 -23.06 0.85
N ARG A 147 4.31 -23.94 1.84
CA ARG A 147 5.13 -23.69 3.04
C ARG A 147 6.62 -23.95 2.88
N LYS A 148 7.09 -24.40 1.72
CA LYS A 148 8.52 -24.56 1.44
C LYS A 148 9.19 -23.17 1.24
N PRO A 149 10.52 -23.09 1.04
CA PRO A 149 11.18 -21.80 0.79
C PRO A 149 10.42 -20.97 -0.23
N TRP A 150 10.09 -19.76 0.14
CA TRP A 150 9.10 -18.95 -0.54
C TRP A 150 9.61 -17.53 -0.73
N PRO A 151 9.21 -16.83 -1.80
CA PRO A 151 9.54 -15.42 -1.95
C PRO A 151 9.16 -14.61 -0.72
N ARG A 152 10.05 -13.73 -0.31
CA ARG A 152 9.88 -12.87 0.87
C ARG A 152 10.72 -11.61 0.77
N PRO A 153 10.30 -10.49 1.38
CA PRO A 153 11.13 -9.30 1.47
C PRO A 153 12.37 -9.61 2.30
N TRP A 154 13.49 -9.02 1.91
CA TRP A 154 14.75 -9.17 2.60
C TRP A 154 15.21 -7.83 3.17
N PRO A 155 15.33 -7.70 4.49
CA PRO A 155 15.82 -6.48 5.11
C PRO A 155 17.26 -6.18 4.73
N CYS A 156 17.60 -4.90 4.61
CA CYS A 156 18.97 -4.47 4.28
C CYS A 156 19.85 -4.32 5.53
N GLY A 157 19.38 -4.76 6.69
CA GLY A 157 20.09 -4.70 7.95
C GLY A 157 19.70 -3.51 8.83
N THR A 158 20.27 -3.47 10.01
CA THR A 158 20.00 -2.46 11.04
C THR A 158 21.29 -1.77 11.45
N VAL A 159 21.25 -0.44 11.51
CA VAL A 159 22.35 0.37 12.05
C VAL A 159 21.98 0.88 13.43
N TRP A 160 22.80 0.62 14.42
CA TRP A 160 22.66 1.11 15.78
C TRP A 160 23.72 2.17 16.09
N ILE A 161 23.30 3.35 16.53
CA ILE A 161 24.17 4.44 16.98
C ILE A 161 24.07 4.51 18.49
N HIS A 162 25.12 4.10 19.19
CA HIS A 162 25.13 3.91 20.64
C HIS A 162 25.72 5.10 21.40
N TRP A 163 25.19 5.32 22.60
CA TRP A 163 25.69 6.25 23.59
C TRP A 163 25.66 5.63 25.00
N ASP A 164 26.33 6.26 25.93
CA ASP A 164 26.27 5.87 27.36
C ASP A 164 24.99 6.45 28.00
N PRO A 165 24.02 5.63 28.39
CA PRO A 165 22.74 6.12 28.93
C PRO A 165 22.87 6.78 30.31
N ARG A 166 24.04 6.70 30.96
CA ARG A 166 24.34 7.44 32.19
C ARG A 166 24.53 8.94 31.93
N TRP A 167 24.99 9.29 30.73
CA TRP A 167 25.33 10.66 30.35
C TRP A 167 24.47 11.24 29.24
N VAL A 168 23.82 10.38 28.47
CA VAL A 168 23.02 10.79 27.33
C VAL A 168 21.63 10.16 27.43
N GLN A 169 20.60 10.99 27.40
CA GLN A 169 19.20 10.53 27.52
C GLN A 169 18.36 11.06 26.36
N PRO A 170 17.62 10.21 25.66
CA PRO A 170 16.68 10.65 24.64
C PRO A 170 15.48 11.38 25.28
N VAL A 171 15.12 12.54 24.73
CA VAL A 171 14.10 13.42 25.31
C VAL A 171 12.86 13.52 24.43
N ARG A 172 13.07 13.74 23.14
CA ARG A 172 11.99 13.98 22.19
C ARG A 172 12.41 13.57 20.79
N GLN A 173 11.49 12.98 20.06
CA GLN A 173 11.64 12.75 18.63
C GLN A 173 10.51 13.40 17.84
N THR A 174 10.83 13.84 16.63
CA THR A 174 9.89 14.47 15.71
C THR A 174 10.14 13.97 14.28
N LEU A 175 9.06 13.83 13.52
CA LEU A 175 9.12 13.60 12.08
C LEU A 175 8.25 14.65 11.39
N ASP A 176 8.86 15.41 10.47
CA ASP A 176 8.18 16.41 9.66
C ASP A 176 7.68 15.79 8.34
N PRO A 177 6.38 15.56 8.15
CA PRO A 177 5.85 14.97 6.93
C PRO A 177 6.00 15.89 5.70
N ALA A 178 6.24 17.19 5.90
CA ALA A 178 6.46 18.09 4.79
C ALA A 178 7.79 17.83 4.07
N SER A 179 8.85 17.48 4.81
CA SER A 179 10.20 17.34 4.29
C SER A 179 10.82 15.94 4.47
N GLY A 180 10.13 15.05 5.19
CA GLY A 180 10.67 13.73 5.54
C GLY A 180 11.84 13.79 6.55
N GLN A 181 12.03 14.92 7.23
CA GLN A 181 13.10 15.09 8.22
C GLN A 181 12.69 14.51 9.57
N TYR A 182 13.48 13.60 10.07
CA TYR A 182 13.45 13.10 11.44
C TYR A 182 14.47 13.84 12.32
N ALA A 183 14.09 14.16 13.55
CA ALA A 183 14.98 14.73 14.56
C ALA A 183 14.79 14.04 15.92
N LEU A 184 15.92 13.70 16.56
CA LEU A 184 15.97 13.16 17.91
C LEU A 184 16.77 14.11 18.79
N GLN A 185 16.13 14.63 19.83
CA GLN A 185 16.78 15.45 20.85
C GLN A 185 17.29 14.57 21.98
N LEU A 186 18.56 14.72 22.29
CA LEU A 186 19.24 14.05 23.40
C LEU A 186 19.64 15.11 24.44
N ALA A 187 19.46 14.82 25.73
CA ALA A 187 20.00 15.58 26.83
C ALA A 187 21.37 15.01 27.23
N LEU A 188 22.39 15.87 27.28
CA LEU A 188 23.74 15.53 27.74
C LEU A 188 23.88 15.97 29.19
N ASN A 189 24.08 15.01 30.10
CA ASN A 189 24.26 15.23 31.52
C ASN A 189 25.75 15.07 31.84
N ASP A 190 26.51 16.16 31.77
CA ASP A 190 27.92 16.12 32.17
C ASP A 190 28.11 16.46 33.67
N ALA A 191 29.32 16.18 34.19
CA ALA A 191 29.64 16.45 35.61
C ALA A 191 29.57 17.94 36.01
N SER A 192 29.37 18.87 35.06
CA SER A 192 29.31 20.31 35.30
C SER A 192 27.93 20.85 35.67
N ALA A 193 26.93 19.98 35.78
CA ALA A 193 25.51 20.30 36.10
C ALA A 193 24.80 21.23 35.08
N VAL A 194 25.38 21.46 33.90
CA VAL A 194 24.77 22.18 32.81
C VAL A 194 24.25 21.16 31.80
N SER A 195 22.95 20.95 31.78
CA SER A 195 22.31 20.11 30.74
C SER A 195 22.45 20.82 29.39
N ARG A 196 23.05 20.13 28.42
CA ARG A 196 23.13 20.56 27.02
C ARG A 196 22.27 19.65 26.17
N ASN A 197 21.73 20.18 25.09
CA ASN A 197 21.00 19.39 24.12
C ASN A 197 21.91 19.09 22.93
N LEU A 198 21.78 17.88 22.41
CA LEU A 198 22.31 17.41 21.13
C LEU A 198 21.15 16.98 20.27
N ASN A 199 21.11 17.42 19.02
CA ASN A 199 20.09 17.00 18.08
C ASN A 199 20.72 16.09 17.02
N ILE A 200 20.13 14.91 16.84
CA ILE A 200 20.38 14.04 15.69
C ILE A 200 19.33 14.39 14.63
N SER A 201 19.78 14.63 13.41
CA SER A 201 18.92 14.79 12.23
C SER A 201 19.11 13.61 11.30
N CYS A 202 18.01 13.05 10.78
CA CYS A 202 18.06 11.97 9.80
C CYS A 202 17.01 12.24 8.70
N PHE A 203 17.36 11.93 7.46
CA PHE A 203 16.42 11.95 6.32
C PHE A 203 16.86 10.93 5.26
N VAL A 204 15.92 10.55 4.42
CA VAL A 204 16.18 9.79 3.19
C VAL A 204 16.10 10.77 2.02
N ASP A 205 17.19 10.95 1.31
CA ASP A 205 17.21 11.85 0.16
C ASP A 205 16.26 11.39 -0.93
N TRP A 206 15.39 12.28 -1.36
CA TRP A 206 14.35 11.97 -2.34
C TRP A 206 14.90 11.40 -3.64
N ALA A 207 15.95 12.00 -4.17
CA ALA A 207 16.47 11.64 -5.49
C ALA A 207 17.31 10.35 -5.46
N THR A 208 18.21 10.23 -4.50
CA THR A 208 19.25 9.20 -4.51
C THR A 208 18.96 8.04 -3.56
N GLY A 209 18.01 8.17 -2.63
CA GLY A 209 17.78 7.19 -1.57
C GLY A 209 18.94 7.11 -0.56
N LEU A 210 19.79 8.15 -0.48
CA LEU A 210 20.80 8.24 0.55
C LEU A 210 20.13 8.46 1.91
N VAL A 211 20.44 7.62 2.89
CA VAL A 211 20.08 7.88 4.29
C VAL A 211 21.21 8.68 4.91
N SER A 212 20.94 9.89 5.36
CA SER A 212 21.94 10.76 5.99
C SER A 212 21.57 11.04 7.43
N VAL A 213 22.51 10.82 8.35
CA VAL A 213 22.38 11.09 9.77
C VAL A 213 23.47 12.04 10.20
N THR A 214 23.09 13.13 10.87
CA THR A 214 24.04 14.15 11.33
C THR A 214 23.70 14.63 12.74
N THR A 215 24.66 15.25 13.40
CA THR A 215 24.46 15.96 14.68
C THR A 215 24.79 17.43 14.52
N ASP A 216 24.12 18.28 15.30
CA ASP A 216 24.35 19.73 15.32
C ASP A 216 25.59 20.15 16.13
N THR A 217 26.05 19.29 17.01
CA THR A 217 27.21 19.48 17.85
C THR A 217 28.01 18.18 17.98
N PRO A 218 29.28 18.22 18.42
CA PRO A 218 30.06 17.02 18.67
C PRO A 218 29.34 16.03 19.60
N ALA A 219 29.15 14.80 19.12
CA ALA A 219 28.37 13.77 19.78
C ALA A 219 29.26 12.77 20.53
N PRO A 220 28.92 12.39 21.78
CA PRO A 220 29.65 11.41 22.57
C PRO A 220 29.15 9.98 22.26
N PHE A 221 29.08 9.62 20.97
CA PHE A 221 28.67 8.27 20.59
C PHE A 221 29.77 7.26 20.87
N THR A 222 29.41 6.18 21.53
CA THR A 222 30.36 5.14 21.97
C THR A 222 30.64 4.13 20.86
N ALA A 223 29.66 3.82 20.04
CA ALA A 223 29.82 2.89 18.92
C ALA A 223 28.78 3.13 17.82
N VAL A 224 29.09 2.67 16.61
CA VAL A 224 28.14 2.43 15.54
C VAL A 224 28.23 0.97 15.13
N ASN A 225 27.13 0.26 15.22
CA ASN A 225 27.05 -1.15 14.87
C ASN A 225 26.19 -1.32 13.64
N TYR A 226 26.65 -2.10 12.67
CA TYR A 226 25.83 -2.60 11.58
C TYR A 226 25.58 -4.09 11.78
N VAL A 227 24.30 -4.45 11.78
CA VAL A 227 23.84 -5.83 11.94
C VAL A 227 23.12 -6.21 10.65
N PRO A 228 23.68 -7.12 9.84
CA PRO A 228 22.94 -7.68 8.70
C PRO A 228 21.80 -8.54 9.25
N ASP A 229 20.64 -8.47 8.60
CA ASP A 229 19.57 -9.38 8.92
C ASP A 229 19.94 -10.78 8.40
N LEU A 230 20.00 -11.72 9.32
CA LEU A 230 20.28 -13.10 9.04
C LEU A 230 18.97 -13.89 9.10
N ASP A 231 18.85 -14.84 8.21
CA ASP A 231 17.76 -15.80 8.25
C ASP A 231 17.79 -16.58 9.56
N SER A 232 16.95 -16.22 10.49
CA SER A 232 16.79 -16.94 11.72
C SER A 232 15.38 -17.52 11.81
N ALA A 233 15.29 -18.83 12.06
CA ALA A 233 14.02 -19.51 12.35
C ALA A 233 13.27 -18.92 13.58
N THR A 234 13.93 -18.04 14.33
CA THR A 234 13.40 -17.43 15.57
C THR A 234 12.67 -16.11 15.33
N THR A 235 12.73 -15.54 14.12
CA THR A 235 12.14 -14.22 13.81
C THR A 235 10.76 -14.30 13.17
N ALA A 236 10.22 -15.50 13.01
CA ALA A 236 8.87 -15.67 12.52
C ALA A 236 7.88 -14.98 13.48
N PRO A 237 7.12 -13.97 13.06
CA PRO A 237 6.08 -13.43 13.91
C PRO A 237 4.96 -14.44 14.02
N PHE A 238 4.65 -14.82 15.25
CA PHE A 238 3.39 -15.34 15.74
C PHE A 238 2.54 -16.28 14.92
N GLY A 239 2.60 -17.55 15.19
CA GLY A 239 1.44 -18.47 15.07
C GLY A 239 0.79 -18.59 13.69
N PHE A 240 1.12 -17.72 12.75
CA PHE A 240 0.84 -17.93 11.33
C PHE A 240 1.72 -19.05 10.85
N VAL A 241 1.09 -20.10 10.39
CA VAL A 241 1.78 -21.31 9.94
C VAL A 241 2.68 -21.00 8.73
N GLU A 242 2.32 -19.99 7.96
CA GLU A 242 3.06 -19.47 6.83
C GLU A 242 4.37 -18.77 7.23
N SER A 243 4.44 -18.31 8.46
CA SER A 243 5.62 -17.67 9.03
C SER A 243 6.60 -18.65 9.68
N GLN A 244 6.35 -19.95 9.64
CA GLN A 244 7.36 -20.94 9.97
C GLN A 244 8.44 -20.90 8.91
N VAL A 245 9.41 -20.04 9.17
CA VAL A 245 10.55 -19.82 8.30
C VAL A 245 11.30 -21.13 8.14
N THR A 246 11.26 -21.71 6.94
CA THR A 246 12.21 -22.73 6.58
C THR A 246 13.59 -22.11 6.61
N PRO A 247 14.62 -22.72 7.20
CA PRO A 247 15.97 -22.20 7.21
C PRO A 247 16.38 -21.76 5.81
N SER A 248 16.98 -20.57 5.71
CA SER A 248 17.39 -20.04 4.41
C SER A 248 18.46 -20.93 3.79
N THR A 249 18.29 -21.12 2.50
CA THR A 249 19.31 -21.72 1.64
C THR A 249 20.18 -20.65 0.96
N LEU A 250 20.06 -19.39 1.41
CA LEU A 250 20.89 -18.31 0.91
C LEU A 250 22.30 -18.36 1.51
N PRO A 251 23.31 -17.96 0.73
CA PRO A 251 24.64 -17.71 1.30
C PRO A 251 24.55 -16.60 2.36
N ARG A 252 25.42 -16.68 3.36
CA ARG A 252 25.53 -15.61 4.35
C ARG A 252 25.98 -14.33 3.68
N PRO A 253 25.53 -13.14 4.15
CA PRO A 253 26.00 -11.88 3.64
C PRO A 253 27.51 -11.73 3.88
N GLU A 254 28.21 -11.18 2.90
CA GLU A 254 29.59 -10.77 3.04
C GLU A 254 29.61 -9.39 3.66
N ILE A 255 30.27 -9.24 4.79
CA ILE A 255 30.41 -7.97 5.49
C ILE A 255 31.87 -7.61 5.63
N ASP A 256 32.17 -6.30 5.47
CA ASP A 256 33.51 -5.77 5.52
C ASP A 256 33.54 -4.39 6.16
N ALA A 257 34.63 -4.02 6.81
CA ALA A 257 34.81 -2.69 7.36
C ALA A 257 36.26 -2.22 7.14
N ARG A 258 36.40 -0.93 6.84
CA ARG A 258 37.71 -0.28 6.68
C ARG A 258 37.67 1.11 7.33
N ALA A 259 38.81 1.54 7.83
CA ALA A 259 39.05 2.89 8.33
C ALA A 259 40.20 3.56 7.58
N GLY A 260 40.07 4.86 7.38
CA GLY A 260 41.06 5.70 6.74
C GLY A 260 41.23 7.01 7.48
N ASP A 261 41.97 7.95 6.89
CA ASP A 261 42.15 9.26 7.50
C ASP A 261 40.84 10.06 7.43
N GLY A 262 40.26 10.27 8.60
CA GLY A 262 39.02 11.03 8.76
C GLY A 262 37.73 10.31 8.38
N PHE A 263 37.73 9.00 8.14
CA PHE A 263 36.53 8.23 7.89
C PHE A 263 36.61 6.77 8.37
N ALA A 264 35.45 6.18 8.59
CA ALA A 264 35.26 4.73 8.63
C ALA A 264 34.15 4.31 7.68
N GLU A 265 34.22 3.10 7.17
CA GLU A 265 33.25 2.54 6.23
C GLU A 265 32.97 1.09 6.62
N PHE A 266 31.70 0.73 6.52
CA PHE A 266 31.25 -0.66 6.57
C PHE A 266 30.42 -0.98 5.34
N SER A 267 30.38 -2.23 4.96
CA SER A 267 29.58 -2.69 3.83
C SER A 267 29.04 -4.08 4.05
N CYS A 268 27.93 -4.35 3.36
CA CYS A 268 27.28 -5.64 3.30
C CYS A 268 26.98 -5.95 1.84
N PHE A 269 27.23 -7.16 1.41
CA PHE A 269 26.82 -7.71 0.13
C PHE A 269 26.02 -8.99 0.37
N GLN A 270 24.77 -9.01 -0.05
CA GLN A 270 23.90 -10.17 0.01
C GLN A 270 23.62 -10.69 -1.40
N TYR A 271 23.97 -11.94 -1.62
CA TYR A 271 23.75 -12.63 -2.88
C TYR A 271 22.50 -13.52 -2.82
N PHE A 272 21.70 -13.46 -3.87
CA PHE A 272 20.53 -14.30 -4.10
C PHE A 272 20.75 -15.11 -5.37
N PRO A 273 21.34 -16.32 -5.30
CA PRO A 273 21.59 -17.15 -6.47
C PRO A 273 20.27 -17.57 -7.12
N ALA A 274 20.26 -17.66 -8.44
CA ALA A 274 19.10 -18.14 -9.19
C ALA A 274 18.69 -19.56 -8.77
N VAL A 275 19.68 -20.41 -8.45
CA VAL A 275 19.45 -21.77 -7.94
C VAL A 275 20.15 -21.93 -6.59
N GLY A 276 19.37 -22.20 -5.56
CA GLY A 276 19.89 -22.42 -4.21
C GLY A 276 20.45 -23.84 -4.05
N PRO A 277 21.61 -24.02 -3.37
CA PRO A 277 22.04 -25.33 -2.95
C PRO A 277 21.11 -25.86 -1.86
N THR A 278 20.51 -27.02 -2.04
CA THR A 278 19.72 -27.65 -0.99
C THR A 278 19.94 -29.16 -0.96
N PRO A 279 20.89 -29.62 -0.13
CA PRO A 279 21.01 -31.06 0.11
C PRO A 279 19.76 -31.67 0.77
N GLU A 280 18.94 -30.84 1.40
CA GLU A 280 17.85 -31.28 2.28
C GLU A 280 16.44 -31.05 1.69
N LEU A 281 16.31 -30.33 0.58
CA LEU A 281 15.02 -30.11 -0.06
C LEU A 281 14.89 -30.98 -1.30
N PRO A 282 13.78 -31.68 -1.48
CA PRO A 282 13.57 -32.55 -2.65
C PRO A 282 13.55 -31.78 -3.99
N SER A 283 13.28 -30.48 -3.94
CA SER A 283 13.40 -29.57 -5.08
C SER A 283 14.05 -28.27 -4.62
N PRO A 284 15.20 -27.88 -5.19
CA PRO A 284 15.81 -26.62 -4.82
C PRO A 284 14.94 -25.45 -5.27
N PRO A 285 14.83 -24.40 -4.44
CA PRO A 285 14.17 -23.17 -4.85
C PRO A 285 14.98 -22.50 -5.96
N HIS A 286 14.29 -21.96 -6.96
CA HIS A 286 14.93 -21.28 -8.10
C HIS A 286 14.18 -20.01 -8.49
N SER A 287 14.87 -19.12 -9.17
CA SER A 287 14.35 -17.90 -9.80
C SER A 287 14.89 -17.77 -11.22
N ASP A 288 14.42 -16.79 -11.95
CA ASP A 288 14.81 -16.55 -13.34
C ASP A 288 16.26 -16.09 -13.50
N ARG A 289 16.85 -15.45 -12.49
CA ARG A 289 18.21 -14.90 -12.54
C ARG A 289 18.80 -14.67 -11.15
N ASP A 290 20.13 -14.54 -11.12
CA ASP A 290 20.87 -14.08 -9.95
C ASP A 290 20.51 -12.65 -9.61
N ARG A 291 20.41 -12.35 -8.30
CA ARG A 291 20.20 -11.03 -7.74
C ARG A 291 21.13 -10.79 -6.57
N ASN A 292 21.29 -9.55 -6.20
CA ASN A 292 22.00 -9.16 -5.00
C ASN A 292 21.55 -7.78 -4.53
N PHE A 293 21.97 -7.38 -3.35
CA PHE A 293 22.03 -5.98 -2.95
C PHE A 293 23.33 -5.71 -2.19
N SER A 294 23.73 -4.46 -2.18
CA SER A 294 24.82 -3.98 -1.33
C SER A 294 24.38 -2.78 -0.53
N LEU A 295 24.79 -2.75 0.73
CA LEU A 295 24.70 -1.58 1.59
C LEU A 295 26.11 -1.10 1.89
N CYS A 296 26.34 0.21 1.78
CA CYS A 296 27.57 0.86 2.24
C CYS A 296 27.23 1.97 3.21
N GLY A 297 27.81 1.94 4.41
CA GLY A 297 27.74 2.99 5.41
C GLY A 297 29.10 3.68 5.56
N ARG A 298 29.12 5.03 5.42
CA ARG A 298 30.34 5.82 5.56
C ARG A 298 30.18 6.86 6.65
N LEU A 299 31.05 6.79 7.64
CA LEU A 299 31.10 7.69 8.77
C LEU A 299 32.26 8.69 8.60
N SER A 300 32.02 9.94 8.97
CA SER A 300 33.09 10.92 9.14
C SER A 300 33.76 10.78 10.52
N GLY A 301 35.01 11.23 10.61
CA GLY A 301 35.79 11.26 11.86
C GLY A 301 36.63 10.00 12.11
N SER A 302 37.07 9.84 13.32
CA SER A 302 38.01 8.78 13.72
C SER A 302 37.26 7.66 14.45
N TRP A 303 37.27 6.49 13.87
CA TRP A 303 36.63 5.29 14.40
C TRP A 303 37.61 4.12 14.35
N SER A 304 37.57 3.25 15.37
CA SER A 304 38.31 2.00 15.36
C SER A 304 37.39 0.82 15.05
N ILE A 305 37.90 -0.14 14.29
CA ILE A 305 37.15 -1.33 13.93
C ILE A 305 37.43 -2.41 14.97
N GLU A 306 36.41 -2.89 15.65
CA GLU A 306 36.53 -4.01 16.59
C GLU A 306 36.32 -5.38 15.93
N GLY A 307 35.89 -5.39 14.66
CA GLY A 307 35.66 -6.60 13.89
C GLY A 307 34.26 -7.22 14.10
N LEU A 308 34.11 -8.42 13.60
CA LEU A 308 32.91 -9.23 13.79
C LEU A 308 32.90 -9.80 15.21
N THR A 309 31.98 -9.33 16.03
CA THR A 309 31.80 -9.90 17.37
C THR A 309 30.62 -10.86 17.37
N GLU A 310 30.88 -12.10 17.80
CA GLU A 310 29.81 -13.04 18.06
C GLU A 310 29.15 -12.72 19.41
N ASN A 311 27.84 -12.45 19.38
CA ASN A 311 26.96 -12.38 20.54
C ASN A 311 27.46 -11.59 21.76
N GLN A 312 27.74 -10.29 21.63
CA GLN A 312 27.97 -9.44 22.79
C GLN A 312 26.68 -8.84 23.33
N ASP A 313 26.39 -9.05 24.59
CA ASP A 313 25.37 -8.34 25.36
C ASP A 313 25.94 -6.98 25.78
N ARG A 314 25.78 -5.94 24.94
CA ARG A 314 26.32 -4.60 25.23
C ARG A 314 25.61 -3.86 26.35
N LEU A 315 24.34 -4.17 26.59
CA LEU A 315 23.62 -3.60 27.73
C LEU A 315 24.18 -4.13 29.04
N ALA A 316 24.65 -5.38 29.09
CA ALA A 316 25.35 -5.93 30.25
C ALA A 316 26.72 -5.34 30.47
N GLN A 317 27.45 -4.98 29.42
CA GLN A 317 28.77 -4.35 29.53
C GLN A 317 28.73 -2.92 30.09
N THR A 318 27.65 -2.18 29.84
CA THR A 318 27.50 -0.81 30.38
C THR A 318 26.94 -0.79 31.81
N GLY A 319 26.57 -1.92 32.36
CA GLY A 319 25.94 -2.02 33.69
C GLY A 319 24.56 -1.36 33.76
N ALA A 320 24.02 -0.98 32.65
CA ALA A 320 22.76 -0.26 32.51
C ALA A 320 21.73 -1.14 31.81
N THR A 321 21.25 -2.20 32.48
CA THR A 321 20.07 -2.92 32.01
C THR A 321 18.84 -2.24 32.61
N PRO A 322 18.04 -1.51 31.82
CA PRO A 322 16.79 -0.95 32.33
C PRO A 322 15.90 -2.11 32.78
N ALA A 323 15.28 -1.98 33.93
CA ALA A 323 14.34 -3.00 34.45
C ALA A 323 13.21 -3.19 33.44
N GLY A 324 13.14 -4.36 32.81
CA GLY A 324 12.13 -4.73 31.82
C GLY A 324 12.61 -4.92 30.38
N THR A 325 13.84 -4.61 30.05
CA THR A 325 14.45 -5.04 28.78
C THR A 325 15.02 -6.45 28.97
N LEU A 326 14.42 -7.41 28.31
CA LEU A 326 15.07 -8.69 28.04
C LEU A 326 16.39 -8.38 27.33
N GLY A 327 17.53 -8.89 27.87
CA GLY A 327 18.85 -8.67 27.26
C GLY A 327 18.79 -9.07 25.79
N LEU A 328 18.67 -8.08 24.91
CA LEU A 328 18.69 -8.28 23.47
C LEU A 328 20.13 -8.58 23.10
N ARG A 329 20.40 -9.83 22.82
CA ARG A 329 21.66 -10.22 22.17
C ARG A 329 21.64 -9.64 20.77
N GLU A 330 22.54 -8.71 20.50
CA GLU A 330 22.73 -8.24 19.14
C GLU A 330 23.34 -9.39 18.32
N PRO A 331 22.76 -9.71 17.16
CA PRO A 331 23.34 -10.71 16.28
C PRO A 331 24.73 -10.28 15.79
N PRO A 332 25.55 -11.20 15.28
CA PRO A 332 26.89 -10.90 14.75
C PRO A 332 26.85 -9.76 13.73
N GLY A 333 27.71 -8.79 13.87
CA GLY A 333 27.77 -7.62 13.01
C GLY A 333 29.10 -6.90 13.05
N ILE A 334 29.18 -5.76 12.38
CA ILE A 334 30.36 -4.87 12.39
C ILE A 334 30.19 -3.87 13.51
N HIS A 335 31.24 -3.71 14.29
CA HIS A 335 31.32 -2.78 15.40
C HIS A 335 32.42 -1.74 15.13
N LEU A 336 32.02 -0.47 15.03
CA LEU A 336 32.88 0.67 14.93
C LEU A 336 32.84 1.42 16.27
N ILE A 337 34.00 1.53 16.94
CA ILE A 337 34.11 2.16 18.25
C ILE A 337 34.50 3.62 18.09
N GLY A 338 33.72 4.52 18.70
CA GLY A 338 33.97 5.94 18.76
C GLY A 338 34.96 6.28 19.91
N GLY A 339 35.78 7.28 19.68
CA GLY A 339 36.68 7.86 20.68
C GLY A 339 36.07 9.08 21.37
N ALA A 340 36.79 10.21 21.36
CA ALA A 340 36.34 11.48 21.91
C ALA A 340 35.11 12.02 21.14
N PRO A 341 34.27 12.89 21.75
CA PRO A 341 33.16 13.51 21.06
C PRO A 341 33.60 14.22 19.78
N GLN A 342 32.89 13.92 18.68
CA GLN A 342 33.21 14.44 17.35
C GLN A 342 31.95 14.80 16.58
N ASN A 343 32.08 15.66 15.56
CA ASN A 343 31.00 15.91 14.61
C ASN A 343 30.63 14.61 13.93
N PHE A 344 29.37 14.23 14.01
CA PHE A 344 28.88 12.97 13.50
C PHE A 344 28.19 13.16 12.17
N ARG A 345 28.60 12.39 11.19
CA ARG A 345 27.91 12.22 9.93
C ARG A 345 28.01 10.76 9.50
N LEU A 346 26.86 10.15 9.26
CA LEU A 346 26.74 8.82 8.69
C LEU A 346 25.90 8.90 7.43
N ASN A 347 26.43 8.39 6.33
CA ASN A 347 25.72 8.23 5.07
C ASN A 347 25.58 6.73 4.77
N LEU A 348 24.32 6.29 4.51
CA LEU A 348 24.05 4.91 4.14
C LEU A 348 23.50 4.89 2.70
N LYS A 349 24.06 4.02 1.87
CA LYS A 349 23.62 3.81 0.49
C LYS A 349 23.34 2.34 0.25
N VAL A 350 22.10 2.02 -0.15
CA VAL A 350 21.69 0.69 -0.64
C VAL A 350 21.63 0.74 -2.15
N VAL A 351 22.15 -0.28 -2.80
CA VAL A 351 22.18 -0.42 -4.27
C VAL A 351 21.79 -1.85 -4.66
N THR A 352 20.95 -1.96 -5.67
CA THR A 352 20.55 -3.20 -6.31
C THR A 352 20.95 -3.17 -7.80
N PRO A 353 20.97 -4.30 -8.51
CA PRO A 353 21.19 -4.32 -9.96
C PRO A 353 20.16 -3.47 -10.73
N ARG A 354 18.93 -3.38 -10.20
CA ARG A 354 17.87 -2.54 -10.76
C ARG A 354 18.23 -1.04 -10.75
N ASP A 355 18.89 -0.57 -9.70
CA ASP A 355 19.32 0.83 -9.64
C ASP A 355 20.34 1.15 -10.74
N ILE A 356 21.34 0.30 -10.91
CA ILE A 356 22.41 0.47 -11.89
C ILE A 356 21.83 0.40 -13.33
N LEU A 357 20.94 -0.55 -13.56
CA LEU A 357 20.21 -0.67 -14.82
C LEU A 357 19.39 0.59 -15.12
N ARG A 358 18.64 1.10 -14.11
CA ARG A 358 17.85 2.33 -14.26
C ARG A 358 18.72 3.52 -14.64
N GLU A 359 19.84 3.72 -13.94
CA GLU A 359 20.78 4.80 -14.23
C GLU A 359 21.38 4.69 -15.66
N ARG A 360 21.63 3.47 -16.14
CA ARG A 360 22.07 3.24 -17.51
C ARG A 360 20.99 3.64 -18.52
N LEU A 361 19.76 3.17 -18.33
CA LEU A 361 18.64 3.45 -19.22
C LEU A 361 18.28 4.95 -19.25
N GLU A 362 18.36 5.62 -18.13
CA GLU A 362 18.16 7.08 -18.03
C GLU A 362 19.24 7.87 -18.78
N ARG A 363 20.50 7.44 -18.67
CA ARG A 363 21.62 8.04 -19.44
C ARG A 363 21.47 7.82 -20.94
N GLU A 364 21.03 6.65 -21.36
CA GLU A 364 20.76 6.33 -22.77
C GLU A 364 19.59 7.20 -23.30
N ALA A 365 18.55 7.38 -22.50
CA ALA A 365 17.40 8.22 -22.85
C ALA A 365 17.74 9.71 -22.91
N ALA A 366 18.60 10.21 -22.03
CA ALA A 366 19.04 11.61 -22.02
C ALA A 366 19.84 12.00 -23.28
N GLY A 367 20.43 11.03 -23.95
CA GLY A 367 21.10 11.22 -25.28
C GLY A 367 20.11 11.35 -26.45
N THR A 368 18.82 11.09 -26.25
CA THR A 368 17.77 11.22 -27.25
C THR A 368 16.82 12.36 -26.84
N ASN A 369 16.56 13.32 -27.77
CA ASN A 369 15.65 14.45 -27.53
C ASN A 369 14.15 14.02 -27.37
N GLU A 370 13.86 12.80 -27.02
CA GLU A 370 12.52 12.28 -26.85
C GLU A 370 12.12 12.34 -25.37
N HIS A 371 11.03 13.02 -25.08
CA HIS A 371 10.37 13.02 -23.79
C HIS A 371 9.75 11.62 -23.56
N ARG A 372 10.51 10.69 -23.00
CA ARG A 372 10.02 9.34 -22.70
C ARG A 372 9.47 9.27 -21.25
N PRO A 373 8.36 8.56 -21.03
CA PRO A 373 7.90 8.25 -19.68
C PRO A 373 8.98 7.45 -18.93
N PRO A 374 8.95 7.41 -17.58
CA PRO A 374 9.85 6.57 -16.80
C PRO A 374 9.93 5.16 -17.38
N ILE A 375 11.14 4.68 -17.58
CA ILE A 375 11.36 3.40 -18.24
C ILE A 375 10.90 2.29 -17.29
N ALA A 376 9.85 1.58 -17.68
CA ALA A 376 9.43 0.36 -16.99
C ALA A 376 10.53 -0.70 -17.22
N ILE A 377 11.09 -1.21 -16.12
CA ILE A 377 12.06 -2.30 -16.18
C ILE A 377 11.26 -3.59 -16.27
N THR A 378 11.08 -4.06 -17.51
CA THR A 378 10.32 -5.29 -17.79
C THR A 378 11.19 -6.54 -17.64
N GLN A 379 10.57 -7.71 -17.71
CA GLN A 379 11.17 -9.03 -17.64
C GLN A 379 12.37 -9.28 -18.57
N ASP A 380 12.40 -8.59 -19.69
CA ASP A 380 13.35 -8.88 -20.78
C ASP A 380 14.75 -8.30 -20.54
N TYR A 381 14.93 -7.51 -19.46
CA TYR A 381 16.24 -7.00 -19.10
C TYR A 381 17.02 -8.03 -18.26
N ALA A 382 17.97 -8.74 -18.87
CA ALA A 382 18.98 -9.45 -18.12
C ALA A 382 19.96 -8.46 -17.51
N TYR A 383 20.38 -8.70 -16.26
CA TYR A 383 21.44 -7.89 -15.66
C TYR A 383 22.78 -8.27 -16.30
N SER A 384 23.56 -7.27 -16.69
CA SER A 384 24.95 -7.45 -17.14
C SER A 384 25.86 -7.73 -15.94
N ALA A 385 27.08 -8.21 -16.20
CA ALA A 385 28.07 -8.39 -15.14
C ALA A 385 28.34 -7.09 -14.36
N ASP A 386 28.38 -5.95 -15.07
CA ASP A 386 28.60 -4.64 -14.44
C ASP A 386 27.43 -4.20 -13.55
N GLU A 387 26.21 -4.60 -13.88
CA GLU A 387 25.02 -4.31 -13.07
C GLU A 387 24.95 -5.16 -11.80
N LEU A 388 25.63 -6.31 -11.78
CA LEU A 388 25.75 -7.15 -10.59
C LEU A 388 26.85 -6.66 -9.63
N GLU A 389 27.68 -5.70 -10.01
CA GLU A 389 28.76 -5.10 -9.19
C GLU A 389 28.23 -4.03 -8.20
N THR A 390 27.14 -4.35 -7.51
CA THR A 390 26.43 -3.40 -6.63
C THR A 390 27.29 -2.87 -5.49
N LEU A 391 28.25 -3.65 -4.94
CA LEU A 391 29.10 -3.22 -3.85
C LEU A 391 30.05 -2.08 -4.27
N ALA A 392 30.67 -2.22 -5.44
CA ALA A 392 31.56 -1.18 -5.98
C ALA A 392 30.77 0.12 -6.22
N HIS A 393 29.54 -0.02 -6.72
CA HIS A 393 28.64 1.10 -6.99
C HIS A 393 28.18 1.78 -5.68
N ALA A 394 27.77 1.01 -4.68
CA ALA A 394 27.35 1.53 -3.37
C ALA A 394 28.48 2.31 -2.67
N ARG A 395 29.71 1.78 -2.68
CA ARG A 395 30.90 2.45 -2.14
C ARG A 395 31.19 3.77 -2.86
N LYS A 396 31.18 3.74 -4.20
CA LYS A 396 31.44 4.93 -5.02
C LYS A 396 30.40 6.03 -4.72
N GLU A 397 29.12 5.68 -4.64
CA GLU A 397 28.05 6.63 -4.35
C GLU A 397 28.12 7.17 -2.90
N ALA A 398 28.37 6.31 -1.91
CA ALA A 398 28.56 6.73 -0.53
C ALA A 398 29.75 7.70 -0.38
N GLU A 399 30.86 7.45 -1.09
CA GLU A 399 32.01 8.33 -1.14
C GLU A 399 31.68 9.66 -1.81
N ARG A 400 31.08 9.62 -3.02
CA ARG A 400 30.68 10.82 -3.79
C ARG A 400 29.77 11.73 -2.97
N LEU A 401 28.76 11.15 -2.31
CA LEU A 401 27.79 11.92 -1.52
C LEU A 401 28.37 12.38 -0.16
N SER A 402 29.45 11.77 0.33
CA SER A 402 30.05 12.16 1.61
C SER A 402 30.81 13.49 1.54
N VAL A 403 31.25 13.92 0.36
CA VAL A 403 31.97 15.20 0.16
C VAL A 403 31.04 16.37 -0.14
N ILE A 404 29.76 16.10 -0.45
CA ILE A 404 28.75 17.16 -0.67
C ILE A 404 28.23 17.63 0.70
N ASP A 405 27.98 18.92 0.83
CA ASP A 405 27.36 19.46 2.03
C ASP A 405 25.98 18.84 2.29
N VAL A 406 25.72 18.42 3.54
CA VAL A 406 24.46 17.77 3.90
C VAL A 406 23.28 18.72 3.73
N GLY A 407 23.50 20.02 4.00
CA GLY A 407 22.48 21.05 3.80
C GLY A 407 22.08 21.19 2.33
N GLU A 408 23.03 21.05 1.40
CA GLU A 408 22.72 21.03 -0.05
C GLU A 408 21.91 19.81 -0.44
N ILE A 409 22.26 18.62 0.05
CA ILE A 409 21.48 17.39 -0.21
C ILE A 409 20.08 17.53 0.36
N PHE A 410 19.95 17.98 1.61
CA PHE A 410 18.66 18.16 2.26
C PHE A 410 17.79 19.21 1.54
N HIS A 411 18.36 20.33 1.14
CA HIS A 411 17.66 21.39 0.40
C HIS A 411 17.13 20.87 -0.95
N SER A 412 17.93 20.07 -1.65
CA SER A 412 17.47 19.39 -2.88
C SER A 412 16.31 18.43 -2.61
N SER A 413 16.42 17.61 -1.56
CA SER A 413 15.35 16.71 -1.14
C SER A 413 14.08 17.47 -0.73
N GLU A 414 14.21 18.56 0.05
CA GLU A 414 13.08 19.41 0.45
C GLU A 414 12.39 20.06 -0.77
N THR A 415 13.15 20.39 -1.82
CA THR A 415 12.58 20.92 -3.06
C THR A 415 11.69 19.88 -3.73
N ASN A 416 12.10 18.61 -3.81
CA ASN A 416 11.27 17.55 -4.35
C ASN A 416 10.00 17.33 -3.49
N TRP A 417 10.10 17.40 -2.16
CA TRP A 417 8.94 17.36 -1.27
C TRP A 417 7.99 18.55 -1.51
N LYS A 418 8.50 19.75 -1.76
CA LYS A 418 7.68 20.92 -2.12
C LYS A 418 6.95 20.69 -3.45
N ASP A 419 7.61 20.11 -4.44
CA ASP A 419 6.99 19.76 -5.71
C ASP A 419 5.89 18.71 -5.51
N PHE A 420 6.12 17.69 -4.67
CA PHE A 420 5.09 16.70 -4.30
C PHE A 420 3.87 17.39 -3.69
N TRP A 421 4.05 18.20 -2.66
CA TRP A 421 2.95 18.89 -1.95
C TRP A 421 2.29 20.00 -2.76
N SER A 422 2.91 20.48 -3.85
CA SER A 422 2.33 21.49 -4.74
C SER A 422 1.25 20.95 -5.68
N ARG A 423 1.19 19.63 -5.87
CA ARG A 423 0.28 18.99 -6.82
C ARG A 423 -1.17 19.08 -6.40
N SER A 424 -1.44 18.90 -5.12
CA SER A 424 -2.77 19.08 -4.54
C SER A 424 -2.66 19.46 -3.07
N ALA A 425 -3.68 20.10 -2.54
CA ALA A 425 -3.75 20.46 -1.14
C ALA A 425 -5.19 20.44 -0.63
N VAL A 426 -5.35 20.12 0.65
CA VAL A 426 -6.63 20.18 1.35
C VAL A 426 -6.50 20.99 2.64
N GLN A 427 -7.59 21.62 3.04
CA GLN A 427 -7.69 22.30 4.32
C GLN A 427 -9.06 21.97 4.94
N PHE A 428 -9.05 21.42 6.14
CA PHE A 428 -10.25 21.13 6.90
C PHE A 428 -10.32 22.03 8.13
N ALA A 429 -11.54 22.44 8.52
CA ALA A 429 -11.77 23.01 9.84
C ALA A 429 -11.43 22.01 10.94
N ASP A 430 -11.77 20.74 10.74
CA ASP A 430 -11.39 19.61 11.59
C ASP A 430 -9.93 19.22 11.32
N LYS A 431 -9.07 19.45 12.32
CA LYS A 431 -7.62 19.19 12.19
C LYS A 431 -7.25 17.71 12.30
N ASP A 432 -8.14 16.84 12.75
CA ASP A 432 -7.92 15.41 12.74
C ASP A 432 -8.10 14.85 11.33
N LEU A 433 -9.12 15.31 10.58
CA LEU A 433 -9.27 14.96 9.17
C LEU A 433 -8.10 15.47 8.32
N GLU A 434 -7.65 16.73 8.56
CA GLU A 434 -6.49 17.31 7.88
C GLU A 434 -5.22 16.49 8.16
N ARG A 435 -5.01 16.10 9.42
CA ARG A 435 -3.88 15.26 9.85
C ARG A 435 -3.91 13.87 9.20
N ILE A 436 -5.08 13.21 9.13
CA ILE A 436 -5.24 11.91 8.46
C ILE A 436 -4.82 12.04 7.00
N TRP A 437 -5.26 13.08 6.30
CA TRP A 437 -4.93 13.28 4.89
C TRP A 437 -3.42 13.47 4.68
N TYR A 438 -2.78 14.43 5.36
CA TYR A 438 -1.36 14.75 5.13
C TYR A 438 -0.42 13.64 5.59
N ARG A 439 -0.65 13.04 6.76
CA ARG A 439 0.24 11.98 7.26
C ARG A 439 0.21 10.73 6.38
N ASN A 440 -0.97 10.32 5.90
CA ASN A 440 -1.06 9.13 5.07
C ASN A 440 -0.55 9.38 3.65
N GLN A 441 -0.70 10.59 3.09
CA GLN A 441 -0.01 10.98 1.85
C GLN A 441 1.52 10.92 2.01
N TYR A 442 2.05 11.39 3.12
CA TYR A 442 3.47 11.27 3.44
C TYR A 442 3.93 9.80 3.49
N PHE A 443 3.23 8.95 4.25
CA PHE A 443 3.58 7.54 4.36
C PHE A 443 3.53 6.84 3.00
N LEU A 444 2.52 7.14 2.20
CA LEU A 444 2.39 6.60 0.85
C LEU A 444 3.59 7.02 -0.02
N ALA A 445 3.97 8.30 0.00
CA ALA A 445 5.13 8.80 -0.74
C ALA A 445 6.46 8.17 -0.28
N CYS A 446 6.57 7.78 0.99
CA CYS A 446 7.74 7.09 1.51
C CYS A 446 7.92 5.66 0.98
N CYS A 447 6.84 5.00 0.52
CA CYS A 447 6.91 3.62 0.04
C CYS A 447 6.56 3.44 -1.45
N LEU A 448 6.23 4.53 -2.16
CA LEU A 448 5.70 4.44 -3.51
C LEU A 448 6.16 5.62 -4.38
N ARG A 449 6.86 5.32 -5.48
CA ARG A 449 7.24 6.30 -6.51
C ARG A 449 7.44 5.63 -7.87
N PRO A 450 7.42 6.40 -8.97
CA PRO A 450 7.82 5.87 -10.28
C PRO A 450 9.22 5.25 -10.24
N GLY A 451 9.36 4.07 -10.82
CA GLY A 451 10.62 3.33 -10.89
C GLY A 451 10.96 2.49 -9.66
N SER A 452 10.24 2.61 -8.53
CA SER A 452 10.31 1.63 -7.44
C SER A 452 9.49 0.38 -7.77
N THR A 453 9.68 -0.67 -6.99
CA THR A 453 8.80 -1.83 -7.02
C THR A 453 7.51 -1.50 -6.25
N ALA A 454 6.36 -1.99 -6.70
CA ALA A 454 5.12 -1.84 -5.94
C ALA A 454 5.31 -2.39 -4.51
N PRO A 455 4.74 -1.76 -3.48
CA PRO A 455 4.85 -2.27 -2.13
C PRO A 455 4.00 -3.53 -1.95
N GLY A 456 4.56 -4.56 -1.32
CA GLY A 456 3.79 -5.68 -0.77
C GLY A 456 3.01 -5.26 0.47
N LEU A 457 2.39 -6.20 1.16
CA LEU A 457 1.53 -5.95 2.33
C LEU A 457 2.14 -5.00 3.36
N PHE A 458 3.45 -5.06 3.57
CA PHE A 458 4.15 -4.32 4.63
C PHE A 458 5.14 -3.29 4.09
N GLY A 459 5.09 -3.00 2.79
CA GLY A 459 5.92 -1.98 2.14
C GLY A 459 7.40 -2.32 2.11
N ASN A 460 8.20 -1.27 2.15
CA ASN A 460 9.67 -1.32 2.10
C ASN A 460 10.32 -1.10 3.48
N TRP A 461 9.57 -1.20 4.57
CA TRP A 461 10.11 -1.13 5.93
C TRP A 461 10.36 -2.51 6.51
N SER A 462 11.51 -2.64 7.14
CA SER A 462 11.95 -3.87 7.80
C SER A 462 11.64 -3.82 9.29
N THR A 463 11.26 -4.96 9.85
CA THR A 463 11.10 -5.16 11.29
C THR A 463 12.43 -5.45 12.01
N GLY A 464 13.56 -5.46 11.30
CA GLY A 464 14.85 -5.91 11.82
C GLY A 464 14.95 -7.43 11.90
N GLY A 465 14.20 -8.15 11.08
CA GLY A 465 14.20 -9.60 10.98
C GLY A 465 13.55 -10.08 9.70
N ILE A 466 13.81 -11.34 9.36
CA ILE A 466 13.23 -12.01 8.19
C ILE A 466 12.05 -12.82 8.64
N GLY A 467 10.94 -12.65 8.02
CA GLY A 467 9.72 -13.36 8.34
C GLY A 467 8.60 -12.38 8.58
N THR A 468 7.69 -12.36 7.65
CA THR A 468 6.49 -11.55 7.65
C THR A 468 5.29 -12.46 7.51
N ALA A 469 4.16 -12.04 8.02
CA ALA A 469 2.91 -12.74 7.79
C ALA A 469 2.67 -12.87 6.28
N TRP A 470 2.14 -14.01 5.85
CA TRP A 470 1.87 -14.31 4.43
C TRP A 470 3.07 -14.01 3.50
N HIS A 471 4.29 -14.23 3.99
CA HIS A 471 5.54 -13.94 3.26
C HIS A 471 5.70 -12.48 2.81
N GLY A 472 4.86 -11.55 3.31
CA GLY A 472 4.86 -10.15 2.88
C GLY A 472 4.47 -9.95 1.42
N ASP A 473 3.73 -10.88 0.83
CA ASP A 473 3.35 -10.90 -0.58
C ASP A 473 2.39 -9.76 -0.98
N TYR A 474 1.91 -9.79 -2.21
CA TYR A 474 0.89 -8.89 -2.73
C TYR A 474 -0.44 -9.63 -2.81
N HIS A 475 -1.30 -9.39 -1.81
CA HIS A 475 -2.67 -9.89 -1.86
C HIS A 475 -3.47 -9.09 -2.89
N MET A 476 -3.84 -9.76 -3.99
CA MET A 476 -4.67 -9.16 -5.06
C MET A 476 -6.17 -9.20 -4.71
N ASP A 477 -6.51 -9.66 -3.56
CA ASP A 477 -7.82 -9.61 -2.91
C ASP A 477 -7.74 -8.83 -1.59
N TYR A 478 -7.66 -7.65 -1.61
CA TYR A 478 -7.59 -6.46 -2.47
C TYR A 478 -6.55 -5.49 -1.95
N ASN A 479 -5.79 -5.94 -0.95
CA ASN A 479 -4.84 -5.13 -0.20
C ASN A 479 -3.87 -4.39 -1.13
N CYS A 480 -3.37 -5.09 -2.16
CA CYS A 480 -2.46 -4.46 -3.13
C CYS A 480 -3.14 -3.34 -3.92
N GLN A 481 -4.37 -3.54 -4.37
CA GLN A 481 -5.13 -2.52 -5.12
C GLN A 481 -5.46 -1.32 -4.26
N GLN A 482 -5.79 -1.53 -2.98
CA GLN A 482 -6.17 -0.46 -2.06
C GLN A 482 -5.09 0.60 -1.89
N VAL A 483 -3.82 0.22 -1.88
CA VAL A 483 -2.68 1.16 -1.81
C VAL A 483 -2.81 2.27 -2.85
N PHE A 484 -3.29 1.92 -4.05
CA PHE A 484 -3.34 2.82 -5.21
C PHE A 484 -4.66 3.56 -5.37
N TRP A 485 -5.71 3.27 -4.59
CA TRP A 485 -7.01 3.90 -4.79
C TRP A 485 -6.98 5.43 -4.65
N GLY A 486 -6.18 5.94 -3.70
CA GLY A 486 -6.11 7.37 -3.41
C GLY A 486 -5.24 8.18 -4.37
N VAL A 487 -4.31 7.56 -5.12
CA VAL A 487 -3.31 8.30 -5.92
C VAL A 487 -3.95 9.12 -7.05
N PHE A 488 -5.06 8.64 -7.60
CA PHE A 488 -5.75 9.31 -8.71
C PHE A 488 -6.36 10.62 -8.26
N SER A 489 -7.27 10.58 -7.29
CA SER A 489 -7.97 11.77 -6.80
C SER A 489 -7.05 12.75 -6.07
N SER A 490 -5.98 12.26 -5.44
CA SER A 490 -4.94 13.12 -4.82
C SER A 490 -3.99 13.78 -5.82
N ASN A 491 -4.20 13.62 -7.13
CA ASN A 491 -3.36 14.18 -8.19
C ASN A 491 -1.90 13.70 -8.17
N HIS A 492 -1.68 12.42 -7.76
CA HIS A 492 -0.40 11.73 -7.78
C HIS A 492 -0.43 10.50 -8.69
N VAL A 493 -0.99 10.66 -9.89
CA VAL A 493 -1.22 9.57 -10.86
C VAL A 493 0.06 8.86 -11.30
N GLU A 494 1.21 9.52 -11.19
CA GLU A 494 2.52 8.93 -11.47
C GLU A 494 2.88 7.82 -10.47
N GLN A 495 2.37 7.86 -9.24
CA GLN A 495 2.58 6.82 -8.23
C GLN A 495 1.91 5.49 -8.61
N HIS A 496 1.04 5.46 -9.63
CA HIS A 496 0.47 4.22 -10.14
C HIS A 496 1.44 3.41 -11.03
N ALA A 497 2.55 3.99 -11.46
CA ALA A 497 3.51 3.32 -12.36
C ALA A 497 4.02 1.96 -11.83
N PRO A 498 4.36 1.79 -10.54
CA PRO A 498 4.76 0.47 -10.02
C PRO A 498 3.66 -0.59 -10.10
N TYR A 499 2.39 -0.22 -9.96
CA TYR A 499 1.29 -1.17 -10.12
C TYR A 499 1.11 -1.62 -11.57
N PHE A 500 1.26 -0.70 -12.52
CA PHE A 500 1.27 -1.05 -13.94
C PHE A 500 2.36 -2.07 -14.25
N GLU A 501 3.57 -1.86 -13.74
CA GLU A 501 4.70 -2.78 -13.91
C GLU A 501 4.41 -4.14 -13.25
N LEU A 502 3.82 -4.17 -12.06
CA LEU A 502 3.41 -5.39 -11.38
C LEU A 502 2.43 -6.20 -12.24
N CYS A 503 1.38 -5.57 -12.76
CA CYS A 503 0.41 -6.22 -13.65
C CYS A 503 1.09 -6.75 -14.93
N GLN A 504 1.99 -5.99 -15.52
CA GLN A 504 2.74 -6.41 -16.70
C GLN A 504 3.63 -7.63 -16.41
N ASN A 505 4.29 -7.65 -15.26
CA ASN A 505 5.13 -8.76 -14.82
C ASN A 505 4.33 -10.05 -14.54
N MET A 506 3.07 -9.94 -14.18
CA MET A 506 2.18 -11.10 -13.96
C MET A 506 1.65 -11.73 -15.26
N MET A 507 1.69 -11.04 -16.40
CA MET A 507 0.97 -11.46 -17.60
C MET A 507 1.32 -12.87 -18.06
N ALA A 508 2.61 -13.20 -18.17
CA ALA A 508 3.06 -14.51 -18.69
C ALA A 508 2.53 -15.67 -17.82
N MET A 509 2.59 -15.54 -16.50
CA MET A 509 2.07 -16.50 -15.55
C MET A 509 0.53 -16.58 -15.63
N SER A 510 -0.14 -15.44 -15.73
CA SER A 510 -1.60 -15.36 -15.76
C SER A 510 -2.17 -16.00 -17.05
N GLU A 511 -1.52 -15.82 -18.20
CA GLU A 511 -1.87 -16.47 -19.47
C GLU A 511 -1.58 -17.96 -19.42
N LYS A 512 -0.44 -18.36 -18.86
CA LYS A 512 -0.11 -19.78 -18.63
C LYS A 512 -1.17 -20.45 -17.73
N THR A 513 -1.52 -19.81 -16.62
CA THR A 513 -2.54 -20.33 -15.69
C THR A 513 -3.89 -20.49 -16.35
N ALA A 514 -4.36 -19.48 -17.10
CA ALA A 514 -5.62 -19.58 -17.86
C ALA A 514 -5.60 -20.77 -18.82
N LYS A 515 -4.53 -20.92 -19.58
CA LYS A 515 -4.37 -21.99 -20.58
C LYS A 515 -4.22 -23.38 -19.96
N GLU A 516 -3.30 -23.54 -19.00
CA GLU A 516 -2.92 -24.87 -18.48
C GLU A 516 -3.84 -25.38 -17.38
N LYS A 517 -4.33 -24.46 -16.53
CA LYS A 517 -5.19 -24.85 -15.41
C LYS A 517 -6.67 -24.78 -15.74
N PHE A 518 -7.11 -23.72 -16.42
CA PHE A 518 -8.52 -23.56 -16.80
C PHE A 518 -8.86 -24.06 -18.21
N ASN A 519 -7.88 -24.30 -19.06
CA ASN A 519 -8.05 -24.60 -20.48
C ASN A 519 -8.86 -23.51 -21.22
N LEU A 520 -8.62 -22.25 -20.88
CA LEU A 520 -9.30 -21.09 -21.43
C LEU A 520 -8.29 -20.10 -22.04
N PRO A 521 -8.71 -19.26 -23.01
CA PRO A 521 -7.88 -18.17 -23.53
C PRO A 521 -7.82 -17.01 -22.54
N GLY A 522 -6.89 -16.08 -22.76
CA GLY A 522 -6.72 -14.89 -21.97
C GLY A 522 -5.85 -15.10 -20.73
N ALA A 523 -6.04 -14.28 -19.71
CA ALA A 523 -5.23 -14.29 -18.50
C ALA A 523 -6.09 -14.42 -17.24
N TYR A 524 -5.70 -15.31 -16.33
CA TYR A 524 -6.25 -15.44 -14.97
C TYR A 524 -5.23 -14.91 -13.97
N PHE A 525 -5.56 -13.83 -13.30
CA PHE A 525 -4.72 -13.22 -12.26
C PHE A 525 -4.96 -13.92 -10.93
N PRO A 526 -3.90 -14.34 -10.22
CA PRO A 526 -4.04 -15.11 -8.98
C PRO A 526 -4.28 -14.23 -7.76
N HIS A 527 -4.70 -14.86 -6.67
CA HIS A 527 -4.97 -14.22 -5.38
C HIS A 527 -3.77 -13.53 -4.75
N SER A 528 -2.58 -14.13 -4.86
CA SER A 528 -1.35 -13.53 -4.36
C SER A 528 -0.24 -13.58 -5.40
N VAL A 529 0.63 -12.59 -5.38
CA VAL A 529 1.76 -12.47 -6.29
C VAL A 529 2.99 -11.93 -5.57
N PHE A 530 4.11 -11.82 -6.29
CA PHE A 530 5.37 -11.26 -5.84
C PHE A 530 5.91 -10.23 -6.84
N PRO A 531 6.83 -9.34 -6.44
CA PRO A 531 7.22 -8.17 -7.24
C PRO A 531 7.99 -8.50 -8.51
N VAL A 532 8.16 -9.74 -8.82
CA VAL A 532 9.01 -10.19 -9.92
C VAL A 532 8.25 -11.09 -10.86
N PRO A 533 8.66 -11.10 -12.12
CA PRO A 533 8.11 -12.01 -13.09
C PRO A 533 8.29 -13.47 -12.65
N SER A 534 7.20 -14.21 -12.61
CA SER A 534 7.21 -15.65 -12.37
C SER A 534 6.41 -16.36 -13.43
N GLN A 535 6.84 -17.57 -13.80
CA GLN A 535 6.05 -18.50 -14.61
C GLN A 535 5.17 -19.41 -13.75
N ILE A 536 5.25 -19.26 -12.44
CA ILE A 536 4.61 -20.12 -11.44
C ILE A 536 3.59 -19.30 -10.69
N ASN A 537 2.34 -19.80 -10.59
CA ASN A 537 1.35 -19.19 -9.70
C ASN A 537 1.82 -19.32 -8.24
N PRO A 538 2.09 -18.23 -7.54
CA PRO A 538 2.64 -18.32 -6.21
C PRO A 538 1.62 -18.74 -5.14
N TYR A 539 0.34 -18.58 -5.36
CA TYR A 539 -0.70 -18.97 -4.40
C TYR A 539 -1.75 -19.90 -5.03
N PRO A 540 -1.44 -21.20 -5.23
CA PRO A 540 -2.39 -22.14 -5.79
C PRO A 540 -3.31 -22.80 -4.74
N VAL A 541 -3.38 -22.25 -3.52
CA VAL A 541 -4.01 -22.88 -2.36
C VAL A 541 -5.53 -22.74 -2.39
N PRO A 542 -6.30 -23.87 -2.44
CA PRO A 542 -7.76 -23.80 -2.32
C PRO A 542 -8.21 -23.30 -0.93
N PRO A 543 -9.34 -22.62 -0.83
CA PRO A 543 -10.25 -22.27 -1.94
C PRO A 543 -9.90 -20.98 -2.67
N TRP A 544 -9.13 -20.07 -2.04
CA TRP A 544 -8.94 -18.68 -2.46
C TRP A 544 -8.23 -18.53 -3.79
N ALA A 545 -7.38 -19.51 -4.15
CA ALA A 545 -6.73 -19.56 -5.47
C ALA A 545 -7.71 -19.69 -6.67
N TYR A 546 -9.01 -19.73 -6.42
CA TYR A 546 -10.04 -19.93 -7.47
C TYR A 546 -11.11 -18.83 -7.48
N GLN A 547 -10.80 -17.66 -6.92
CA GLN A 547 -11.61 -16.45 -6.99
C GLN A 547 -11.55 -15.87 -8.41
N ILE A 548 -12.70 -15.70 -9.05
CA ILE A 548 -12.76 -15.13 -10.40
C ILE A 548 -12.63 -13.60 -10.39
N SER A 549 -13.07 -12.97 -9.32
CA SER A 549 -12.96 -11.52 -9.09
C SER A 549 -11.53 -10.97 -9.15
N GLU A 550 -10.52 -11.78 -8.89
CA GLU A 550 -9.11 -11.36 -8.90
C GLU A 550 -8.68 -10.79 -10.26
N THR A 551 -9.12 -11.43 -11.35
CA THR A 551 -8.77 -10.99 -12.71
C THR A 551 -9.27 -9.58 -13.01
N PRO A 552 -10.57 -9.25 -12.90
CA PRO A 552 -11.04 -7.90 -13.17
C PRO A 552 -10.58 -6.88 -12.13
N TRP A 553 -10.38 -7.28 -10.87
CA TRP A 553 -9.92 -6.37 -9.82
C TRP A 553 -8.47 -5.94 -10.02
N SER A 554 -7.59 -6.88 -10.36
CA SER A 554 -6.19 -6.58 -10.69
C SER A 554 -6.06 -5.60 -11.85
N LEU A 555 -6.96 -5.63 -12.82
CA LEU A 555 -6.89 -4.80 -14.02
C LEU A 555 -7.64 -3.46 -13.91
N GLN A 556 -8.44 -3.26 -12.87
CA GLN A 556 -9.33 -2.12 -12.74
C GLN A 556 -8.60 -0.77 -12.78
N SER A 557 -7.56 -0.62 -11.98
CA SER A 557 -6.84 0.64 -11.85
C SER A 557 -6.04 1.01 -13.10
N LEU A 558 -5.77 0.05 -13.98
CA LEU A 558 -5.19 0.34 -15.30
C LEU A 558 -6.16 1.17 -16.16
N TRP A 559 -7.45 0.89 -16.08
CA TRP A 559 -8.47 1.70 -16.74
C TRP A 559 -8.65 3.07 -16.05
N TRP A 560 -8.62 3.12 -14.71
CA TRP A 560 -8.69 4.39 -13.99
C TRP A 560 -7.54 5.33 -14.36
N GLN A 561 -6.31 4.83 -14.51
CA GLN A 561 -5.19 5.65 -14.93
C GLN A 561 -5.48 6.37 -16.26
N TYR A 562 -6.08 5.67 -17.24
CA TYR A 562 -6.51 6.32 -18.47
C TYR A 562 -7.65 7.31 -18.22
N LEU A 563 -8.66 6.97 -17.44
CA LEU A 563 -9.77 7.87 -17.16
C LEU A 563 -9.30 9.20 -16.54
N TYR A 564 -8.36 9.14 -15.60
CA TYR A 564 -7.86 10.32 -14.90
C TYR A 564 -6.82 11.11 -15.68
N THR A 565 -6.11 10.50 -16.63
CA THR A 565 -5.04 11.18 -17.41
C THR A 565 -5.41 11.47 -18.86
N GLN A 566 -6.33 10.71 -19.43
CA GLN A 566 -6.67 10.70 -20.87
C GLN A 566 -5.43 10.49 -21.77
N ASP A 567 -4.44 9.72 -21.24
CA ASP A 567 -3.23 9.36 -21.95
C ASP A 567 -3.47 8.12 -22.82
N VAL A 568 -3.59 8.34 -24.13
CA VAL A 568 -3.86 7.28 -25.12
C VAL A 568 -2.64 6.36 -25.29
N GLU A 569 -1.42 6.87 -25.13
CA GLU A 569 -0.21 6.04 -25.24
C GLU A 569 -0.07 5.11 -24.01
N TYR A 570 -0.42 5.59 -22.82
CA TYR A 570 -0.57 4.73 -21.67
C TYR A 570 -1.64 3.64 -21.94
N LEU A 571 -2.82 4.03 -22.44
CA LEU A 571 -3.90 3.08 -22.73
C LEU A 571 -3.45 2.03 -23.73
N ARG A 572 -2.69 2.40 -24.76
CA ARG A 572 -2.14 1.46 -25.75
C ARG A 572 -1.24 0.39 -25.12
N ARG A 573 -0.49 0.77 -24.09
CA ARG A 573 0.36 -0.18 -23.33
C ARG A 573 -0.45 -1.02 -22.35
N ALA A 574 -1.49 -0.50 -21.72
CA ALA A 574 -2.35 -1.20 -20.78
C ALA A 574 -3.36 -2.15 -21.46
N TYR A 575 -3.73 -1.83 -22.69
CA TYR A 575 -4.80 -2.53 -23.41
C TYR A 575 -4.58 -4.04 -23.57
N PRO A 576 -3.39 -4.56 -23.89
CA PRO A 576 -3.15 -6.01 -23.96
C PRO A 576 -3.55 -6.75 -22.68
N MET A 577 -3.27 -6.16 -21.49
CA MET A 577 -3.63 -6.74 -20.21
C MET A 577 -5.15 -6.74 -19.99
N LEU A 578 -5.79 -5.59 -20.21
CA LEU A 578 -7.26 -5.45 -20.13
C LEU A 578 -7.97 -6.44 -21.07
N ARG A 579 -7.49 -6.55 -22.30
CA ARG A 579 -7.99 -7.46 -23.31
C ARG A 579 -7.87 -8.92 -22.89
N SER A 580 -6.70 -9.32 -22.40
CA SER A 580 -6.42 -10.71 -22.02
C SER A 580 -7.29 -11.14 -20.82
N GLY A 581 -7.48 -10.27 -19.82
CA GLY A 581 -8.44 -10.52 -18.72
C GLY A 581 -9.88 -10.62 -19.20
N ALA A 582 -10.32 -9.73 -20.11
CA ALA A 582 -11.65 -9.78 -20.69
C ALA A 582 -11.90 -11.03 -21.54
N GLN A 583 -10.90 -11.52 -22.26
CA GLN A 583 -10.97 -12.79 -23.00
C GLN A 583 -11.17 -13.98 -22.08
N PHE A 584 -10.44 -14.03 -20.95
CA PHE A 584 -10.63 -15.08 -19.96
C PHE A 584 -12.07 -15.07 -19.41
N LEU A 585 -12.55 -13.92 -18.95
CA LEU A 585 -13.90 -13.79 -18.39
C LEU A 585 -14.98 -14.15 -19.42
N ALA A 586 -14.85 -13.65 -20.66
CA ALA A 586 -15.81 -13.96 -21.73
C ALA A 586 -15.83 -15.45 -22.12
N ALA A 587 -14.75 -16.17 -21.86
CA ALA A 587 -14.68 -17.63 -22.08
C ALA A 587 -15.15 -18.42 -20.84
N PHE A 588 -15.01 -17.84 -19.64
CA PHE A 588 -15.38 -18.52 -18.39
C PHE A 588 -16.88 -18.49 -18.12
N VAL A 589 -17.55 -17.36 -18.38
CA VAL A 589 -18.99 -17.22 -18.11
C VAL A 589 -19.85 -18.21 -18.91
N GLN A 590 -20.92 -18.67 -18.30
CA GLN A 590 -21.84 -19.67 -18.91
C GLN A 590 -23.22 -19.05 -19.17
N LYS A 591 -23.71 -19.18 -20.39
CA LYS A 591 -25.05 -18.70 -20.73
C LYS A 591 -26.12 -19.70 -20.22
N GLY A 592 -26.93 -19.22 -19.28
CA GLY A 592 -28.02 -20.02 -18.70
C GLY A 592 -29.25 -20.14 -19.59
N THR A 593 -30.19 -20.95 -19.14
CA THR A 593 -31.52 -21.13 -19.82
C THR A 593 -32.38 -19.88 -19.71
N ASP A 594 -32.12 -18.98 -18.79
CA ASP A 594 -32.72 -17.66 -18.60
C ASP A 594 -32.13 -16.58 -19.54
N SER A 595 -31.24 -17.00 -20.45
CA SER A 595 -30.49 -16.12 -21.35
C SER A 595 -29.52 -15.16 -20.69
N LYS A 596 -29.23 -15.33 -19.39
CA LYS A 596 -28.22 -14.58 -18.65
C LYS A 596 -26.88 -15.31 -18.67
N TYR A 597 -25.79 -14.54 -18.44
CA TYR A 597 -24.47 -15.09 -18.27
C TYR A 597 -24.17 -15.23 -16.78
N HIS A 598 -23.83 -16.44 -16.37
CA HIS A 598 -23.53 -16.81 -14.98
C HIS A 598 -22.03 -17.04 -14.79
N ILE A 599 -21.55 -16.76 -13.59
CA ILE A 599 -20.20 -17.04 -13.13
C ILE A 599 -20.29 -18.23 -12.17
N ILE A 600 -19.96 -19.41 -12.66
CA ILE A 600 -20.12 -20.68 -11.92
C ILE A 600 -19.08 -21.73 -12.39
N PRO A 601 -18.49 -22.49 -11.42
CA PRO A 601 -18.39 -22.14 -10.02
C PRO A 601 -17.36 -21.05 -9.77
N THR A 602 -17.52 -20.33 -8.70
CA THR A 602 -16.56 -19.32 -8.20
C THR A 602 -16.41 -19.44 -6.70
N VAL A 603 -15.44 -18.75 -6.12
CA VAL A 603 -15.25 -18.64 -4.67
C VAL A 603 -15.44 -17.17 -4.30
N SER A 604 -16.30 -16.91 -3.34
CA SER A 604 -16.47 -15.57 -2.78
C SER A 604 -15.22 -15.14 -2.02
N SER A 605 -14.82 -13.88 -2.16
CA SER A 605 -13.69 -13.30 -1.48
C SER A 605 -13.74 -13.56 0.03
N GLU A 606 -12.91 -14.49 0.49
CA GLU A 606 -12.67 -14.88 1.87
C GLU A 606 -13.90 -15.22 2.75
N ASN A 607 -15.09 -15.47 2.16
CA ASN A 607 -16.28 -15.81 2.94
C ASN A 607 -16.64 -17.30 2.90
N TRP A 608 -16.75 -17.85 1.71
CA TRP A 608 -17.23 -19.20 1.49
C TRP A 608 -16.17 -20.03 0.79
N GLY A 609 -15.79 -21.16 1.38
CA GLY A 609 -15.01 -22.16 0.70
C GLY A 609 -15.83 -22.91 -0.37
N PHE A 610 -15.42 -24.12 -0.69
CA PHE A 610 -16.16 -24.99 -1.59
C PHE A 610 -17.38 -25.56 -0.88
N THR A 611 -18.58 -25.34 -1.43
CA THR A 611 -19.84 -25.76 -0.83
C THR A 611 -20.48 -26.91 -1.64
N VAL A 612 -21.44 -27.60 -1.04
CA VAL A 612 -22.14 -28.73 -1.69
C VAL A 612 -22.90 -28.19 -2.91
N ASP A 613 -22.71 -28.86 -4.05
CA ASP A 613 -23.35 -28.53 -5.34
C ASP A 613 -23.26 -27.07 -5.75
N TYR A 614 -22.16 -26.41 -5.37
CA TYR A 614 -21.92 -25.00 -5.64
C TYR A 614 -22.96 -24.04 -5.05
N LYS A 615 -23.60 -24.42 -3.93
CA LYS A 615 -24.72 -23.67 -3.34
C LYS A 615 -24.37 -22.20 -3.09
N LEU A 616 -23.16 -21.92 -2.55
CA LEU A 616 -22.66 -20.57 -2.29
C LEU A 616 -21.49 -20.20 -3.23
N ASN A 617 -21.42 -20.84 -4.39
CA ASN A 617 -20.31 -20.69 -5.33
C ASN A 617 -20.78 -20.32 -6.74
N LYS A 618 -21.84 -19.54 -6.81
CA LYS A 618 -22.43 -19.10 -8.07
C LYS A 618 -22.83 -17.63 -8.01
N ASP A 619 -22.44 -16.88 -9.02
CA ASP A 619 -22.88 -15.48 -9.21
C ASP A 619 -22.59 -14.61 -7.99
N CYS A 620 -21.36 -14.71 -7.44
CA CYS A 620 -20.92 -13.81 -6.38
C CYS A 620 -21.06 -12.35 -6.84
N ILE A 621 -21.60 -11.50 -5.98
CA ILE A 621 -21.87 -10.10 -6.31
C ILE A 621 -20.60 -9.34 -6.72
N LEU A 622 -19.46 -9.65 -6.09
CA LEU A 622 -18.17 -9.06 -6.42
C LEU A 622 -17.72 -9.47 -7.83
N ASP A 623 -17.83 -10.77 -8.16
CA ASP A 623 -17.50 -11.28 -9.50
C ASP A 623 -18.35 -10.61 -10.58
N LEU A 624 -19.67 -10.51 -10.35
CA LEU A 624 -20.60 -9.89 -11.29
C LEU A 624 -20.28 -8.40 -11.50
N ALA A 625 -20.07 -7.67 -10.40
CA ALA A 625 -19.80 -6.25 -10.46
C ALA A 625 -18.47 -5.93 -11.17
N LEU A 626 -17.41 -6.64 -10.82
CA LEU A 626 -16.09 -6.42 -11.41
C LEU A 626 -15.98 -6.94 -12.84
N THR A 627 -16.63 -8.06 -13.16
CA THR A 627 -16.73 -8.55 -14.56
C THR A 627 -17.44 -7.53 -15.45
N GLN A 628 -18.57 -6.97 -14.98
CA GLN A 628 -19.28 -5.92 -15.71
C GLN A 628 -18.39 -4.67 -15.88
N PHE A 629 -17.64 -4.29 -14.83
CA PHE A 629 -16.71 -3.16 -14.90
C PHE A 629 -15.65 -3.38 -15.98
N LEU A 630 -14.94 -4.52 -15.95
CA LEU A 630 -13.84 -4.78 -16.90
C LEU A 630 -14.35 -4.91 -18.33
N LEU A 631 -15.48 -5.59 -18.55
CA LEU A 631 -16.07 -5.73 -19.90
C LEU A 631 -16.48 -4.36 -20.46
N ARG A 632 -17.05 -3.47 -19.65
CA ARG A 632 -17.32 -2.08 -20.06
C ARG A 632 -16.04 -1.32 -20.36
N ALA A 633 -15.05 -1.40 -19.48
CA ALA A 633 -13.77 -0.73 -19.64
C ALA A 633 -13.04 -1.14 -20.93
N VAL A 634 -13.01 -2.44 -21.26
CA VAL A 634 -12.35 -2.93 -22.47
C VAL A 634 -13.13 -2.55 -23.75
N VAL A 635 -14.46 -2.49 -23.69
CA VAL A 635 -15.29 -1.99 -24.80
C VAL A 635 -14.97 -0.51 -25.09
N GLU A 636 -14.89 0.32 -24.07
CA GLU A 636 -14.53 1.72 -24.20
C GLU A 636 -13.08 1.89 -24.67
N ALA A 637 -12.14 1.15 -24.08
CA ALA A 637 -10.73 1.16 -24.45
C ALA A 637 -10.51 0.75 -25.92
N SER A 638 -11.16 -0.34 -26.34
CA SER A 638 -11.10 -0.82 -27.73
C SER A 638 -11.68 0.21 -28.72
N THR A 639 -12.70 0.94 -28.29
CA THR A 639 -13.31 2.03 -29.10
C THR A 639 -12.36 3.19 -29.27
N VAL A 640 -11.70 3.63 -28.18
CA VAL A 640 -10.69 4.69 -28.20
C VAL A 640 -9.50 4.33 -29.09
N LEU A 641 -9.07 3.07 -29.05
CA LEU A 641 -7.91 2.59 -29.81
C LEU A 641 -8.24 2.10 -31.22
N GLY A 642 -9.51 1.97 -31.56
CA GLY A 642 -9.95 1.40 -32.86
C GLY A 642 -9.59 -0.08 -33.02
N ALA A 643 -9.59 -0.86 -31.93
CA ALA A 643 -9.16 -2.26 -31.92
C ALA A 643 -10.33 -3.21 -31.66
N ASP A 644 -10.15 -4.51 -31.99
CA ASP A 644 -10.98 -5.66 -31.59
C ASP A 644 -12.51 -5.45 -31.77
N GLU A 645 -12.94 -4.91 -32.91
CA GLU A 645 -14.35 -4.59 -33.17
C GLU A 645 -15.29 -5.80 -33.03
N THR A 646 -14.87 -6.96 -33.46
CA THR A 646 -15.64 -8.22 -33.36
C THR A 646 -15.81 -8.64 -31.90
N GLU A 647 -14.73 -8.63 -31.13
CA GLU A 647 -14.74 -9.00 -29.72
C GLU A 647 -15.56 -8.02 -28.87
N ARG A 648 -15.53 -6.75 -29.23
CA ARG A 648 -16.28 -5.67 -28.55
C ARG A 648 -17.78 -5.98 -28.48
N ALA A 649 -18.38 -6.49 -29.56
CA ALA A 649 -19.80 -6.87 -29.59
C ALA A 649 -20.10 -7.97 -28.58
N ARG A 650 -19.20 -8.96 -28.46
CA ARG A 650 -19.33 -10.07 -27.52
C ARG A 650 -19.15 -9.60 -26.07
N TRP A 651 -18.12 -8.80 -25.78
CA TRP A 651 -17.91 -8.24 -24.45
C TRP A 651 -19.10 -7.41 -23.99
N LYS A 652 -19.64 -6.57 -24.88
CA LYS A 652 -20.84 -5.79 -24.60
C LYS A 652 -22.06 -6.67 -24.34
N GLU A 653 -22.31 -7.68 -25.16
CA GLU A 653 -23.41 -8.62 -24.98
C GLU A 653 -23.34 -9.31 -23.62
N ILE A 654 -22.18 -9.82 -23.25
CA ILE A 654 -21.99 -10.47 -21.95
C ILE A 654 -22.20 -9.47 -20.80
N GLY A 655 -21.53 -8.31 -20.83
CA GLY A 655 -21.62 -7.29 -19.78
C GLY A 655 -23.04 -6.77 -19.54
N ASP A 656 -23.85 -6.64 -20.62
CA ASP A 656 -25.25 -6.19 -20.54
C ASP A 656 -26.21 -7.29 -20.05
N ASN A 657 -25.79 -8.56 -20.11
CA ASN A 657 -26.65 -9.71 -19.82
C ASN A 657 -26.08 -10.62 -18.72
N LEU A 658 -25.21 -10.13 -17.85
CA LEU A 658 -24.83 -10.86 -16.64
C LEU A 658 -26.03 -11.14 -15.74
N ALA A 659 -25.94 -12.17 -14.93
CA ALA A 659 -26.94 -12.48 -13.92
C ALA A 659 -27.21 -11.26 -13.02
N PRO A 660 -28.45 -11.10 -12.51
CA PRO A 660 -28.74 -10.01 -11.57
C PRO A 660 -28.02 -10.22 -10.24
N TYR A 661 -27.76 -9.12 -9.53
CA TYR A 661 -27.16 -9.18 -8.20
C TYR A 661 -28.04 -9.98 -7.23
N PRO A 662 -27.46 -10.88 -6.43
CA PRO A 662 -28.17 -11.62 -5.40
C PRO A 662 -28.82 -10.67 -4.38
N LYS A 663 -30.07 -10.92 -4.01
CA LYS A 663 -30.79 -10.08 -3.07
C LYS A 663 -31.86 -10.85 -2.30
N ILE A 664 -32.20 -10.35 -1.13
CA ILE A 664 -33.25 -10.89 -0.26
C ILE A 664 -34.01 -9.76 0.43
N ASN A 665 -35.17 -10.08 0.94
CA ASN A 665 -35.92 -9.17 1.82
C ASN A 665 -35.38 -9.34 3.25
N GLY A 666 -34.51 -8.44 3.66
CA GLY A 666 -33.87 -8.42 4.98
C GLY A 666 -34.61 -7.52 5.97
N PRO A 667 -34.02 -7.27 7.17
CA PRO A 667 -34.65 -6.49 8.25
C PRO A 667 -34.90 -5.02 7.89
N TYR A 668 -34.18 -4.50 6.88
CA TYR A 668 -34.32 -3.10 6.41
C TYR A 668 -35.07 -2.99 5.08
N GLY A 669 -35.70 -4.08 4.59
CA GLY A 669 -36.25 -4.21 3.28
C GLY A 669 -35.31 -4.97 2.33
N GLU A 670 -35.45 -4.81 1.02
CA GLU A 670 -34.59 -5.48 0.05
C GLU A 670 -33.12 -5.05 0.19
N VAL A 671 -32.21 -6.03 0.35
CA VAL A 671 -30.77 -5.86 0.50
C VAL A 671 -30.02 -6.82 -0.44
N TRP A 672 -28.82 -6.47 -0.84
CA TRP A 672 -27.93 -7.38 -1.58
C TRP A 672 -27.31 -8.43 -0.65
N LEU A 673 -27.02 -9.56 -1.24
CA LEU A 673 -26.25 -10.64 -0.65
C LEU A 673 -24.91 -10.80 -1.38
N ASP A 674 -23.97 -11.48 -0.74
CA ASP A 674 -22.75 -11.93 -1.41
C ASP A 674 -23.07 -12.91 -2.54
N VAL A 675 -23.76 -13.99 -2.21
CA VAL A 675 -24.30 -14.98 -3.14
C VAL A 675 -25.75 -15.27 -2.80
N MET A 676 -26.52 -15.85 -3.73
CA MET A 676 -27.87 -16.32 -3.45
C MET A 676 -27.80 -17.36 -2.31
N ASP A 677 -28.77 -17.35 -1.43
CA ASP A 677 -28.87 -18.22 -0.24
C ASP A 677 -27.88 -17.91 0.91
N ALA A 678 -27.02 -16.91 0.76
CA ALA A 678 -26.25 -16.42 1.91
C ALA A 678 -27.16 -15.73 2.94
N PRO A 679 -26.79 -15.75 4.24
CA PRO A 679 -27.53 -15.01 5.27
C PRO A 679 -27.55 -13.49 4.98
N ALA A 680 -28.71 -12.85 5.20
CA ALA A 680 -28.85 -11.40 5.01
C ALA A 680 -28.00 -10.56 5.98
N GLU A 681 -27.76 -11.09 7.15
CA GLU A 681 -26.86 -10.53 8.15
C GLU A 681 -25.69 -11.50 8.35
N TRP A 682 -24.58 -11.20 7.73
CA TRP A 682 -23.35 -11.93 7.88
C TRP A 682 -22.21 -10.95 8.19
N ILE A 683 -21.28 -11.38 9.00
CA ILE A 683 -20.06 -10.60 9.20
C ILE A 683 -19.06 -11.03 8.13
N TYR A 684 -18.86 -10.16 7.18
CA TYR A 684 -17.92 -10.37 6.09
C TYR A 684 -16.54 -9.91 6.52
N ASN A 685 -15.50 -10.54 5.99
CA ASN A 685 -14.14 -10.05 6.17
C ASN A 685 -13.90 -8.74 5.39
N ILE A 686 -14.61 -8.59 4.28
CA ILE A 686 -14.60 -7.40 3.42
C ILE A 686 -16.04 -7.07 2.98
N PRO A 687 -16.39 -5.81 2.70
CA PRO A 687 -17.78 -5.39 2.43
C PRO A 687 -18.23 -5.71 1.00
N ILE A 688 -17.98 -6.92 0.51
CA ILE A 688 -18.21 -7.34 -0.89
C ILE A 688 -19.67 -7.23 -1.34
N THR A 689 -20.64 -7.32 -0.44
CA THR A 689 -22.06 -7.11 -0.75
C THR A 689 -22.34 -5.73 -1.35
N LEU A 690 -21.43 -4.78 -1.19
CA LEU A 690 -21.52 -3.42 -1.71
C LEU A 690 -20.65 -3.20 -2.96
N ALA A 691 -20.12 -4.27 -3.55
CA ALA A 691 -19.31 -4.20 -4.76
C ALA A 691 -19.92 -3.41 -5.93
N PRO A 692 -21.24 -3.39 -6.16
CA PRO A 692 -21.83 -2.54 -7.20
C PRO A 692 -21.62 -1.04 -6.99
N VAL A 693 -21.40 -0.59 -5.76
CA VAL A 693 -21.06 0.81 -5.42
C VAL A 693 -19.56 1.04 -5.64
N PHE A 694 -18.75 0.23 -4.97
CA PHE A 694 -17.30 0.21 -5.08
C PHE A 694 -16.79 -1.21 -4.78
N PRO A 695 -15.94 -1.78 -5.62
CA PRO A 695 -15.23 -1.15 -6.75
C PRO A 695 -15.99 -1.11 -8.08
N GLY A 696 -17.17 -1.68 -8.20
CA GLY A 696 -17.88 -1.83 -9.47
C GLY A 696 -18.36 -0.55 -10.17
N GLU A 697 -18.59 0.55 -9.45
CA GLU A 697 -18.98 1.86 -9.98
C GLU A 697 -20.30 1.89 -10.79
N GLN A 698 -21.19 0.94 -10.55
CA GLN A 698 -22.48 0.89 -11.23
C GLN A 698 -23.59 1.64 -10.51
N VAL A 699 -23.44 1.82 -9.19
CA VAL A 699 -24.44 2.44 -8.30
C VAL A 699 -23.79 3.53 -7.47
N GLY A 700 -24.50 4.64 -7.29
CA GLY A 700 -24.02 5.77 -6.48
C GLY A 700 -24.94 6.97 -6.61
N ILE A 701 -24.59 8.07 -6.00
CA ILE A 701 -25.40 9.31 -5.98
C ILE A 701 -25.69 9.75 -7.43
N GLY A 702 -27.00 9.86 -7.77
CA GLY A 702 -27.47 10.24 -9.10
C GLY A 702 -27.32 9.12 -10.16
N LEU A 703 -27.08 7.88 -9.75
CA LEU A 703 -27.02 6.71 -10.60
C LEU A 703 -27.94 5.62 -10.06
N ARG A 704 -28.92 5.16 -10.89
CA ARG A 704 -29.80 4.03 -10.56
C ARG A 704 -30.41 4.15 -9.15
N GLU A 705 -31.22 5.15 -8.92
CA GLU A 705 -31.73 5.56 -7.60
C GLU A 705 -32.35 4.41 -6.80
N GLU A 706 -33.10 3.51 -7.46
CA GLU A 706 -33.68 2.32 -6.81
C GLU A 706 -32.59 1.41 -6.23
N GLN A 707 -31.51 1.17 -6.98
CA GLN A 707 -30.38 0.36 -6.52
C GLN A 707 -29.55 1.09 -5.47
N LEU A 708 -29.48 2.41 -5.54
CA LEU A 708 -28.83 3.22 -4.51
C LEU A 708 -29.52 3.05 -3.13
N GLU A 709 -30.87 2.98 -3.13
CA GLU A 709 -31.60 2.72 -1.88
C GLU A 709 -31.38 1.29 -1.36
N ILE A 710 -31.26 0.30 -2.26
CA ILE A 710 -30.86 -1.07 -1.88
C ILE A 710 -29.46 -1.05 -1.27
N ALA A 711 -28.51 -0.37 -1.89
CA ALA A 711 -27.14 -0.23 -1.38
C ALA A 711 -27.09 0.43 0.01
N ARG A 712 -27.88 1.49 0.21
CA ARG A 712 -27.98 2.17 1.52
C ARG A 712 -28.52 1.24 2.61
N ARG A 713 -29.51 0.40 2.28
CA ARG A 713 -30.04 -0.61 3.21
C ARG A 713 -29.01 -1.72 3.46
N THR A 714 -28.34 -2.19 2.41
CA THR A 714 -27.28 -3.20 2.52
C THR A 714 -26.14 -2.69 3.42
N ALA A 715 -25.74 -1.43 3.31
CA ALA A 715 -24.68 -0.84 4.15
C ALA A 715 -25.03 -0.87 5.66
N ARG A 716 -26.31 -1.01 6.03
CA ARG A 716 -26.72 -1.18 7.44
C ARG A 716 -26.55 -2.61 7.94
N THR A 717 -26.44 -3.59 7.04
CA THR A 717 -26.22 -5.01 7.42
C THR A 717 -24.74 -5.36 7.57
N VAL A 718 -23.85 -4.54 7.04
CA VAL A 718 -22.41 -4.76 7.13
C VAL A 718 -21.91 -4.36 8.51
N ARG A 719 -21.32 -5.32 9.26
CA ARG A 719 -20.87 -5.18 10.65
C ARG A 719 -19.36 -5.26 10.78
N LEU A 720 -18.65 -4.48 10.00
CA LEU A 720 -17.19 -4.42 10.09
C LEU A 720 -16.76 -3.15 10.81
N GLU A 721 -15.78 -3.27 11.70
CA GLU A 721 -15.20 -2.16 12.45
C GLU A 721 -13.68 -2.32 12.51
N GLY A 722 -12.97 -1.34 11.98
CA GLY A 722 -11.51 -1.34 11.92
C GLY A 722 -10.94 -2.27 10.84
N GLY A 723 -9.68 -2.61 10.95
CA GLY A 723 -9.01 -3.57 10.09
C GLY A 723 -8.98 -3.19 8.62
N ASN A 724 -9.16 -4.17 7.78
CA ASN A 724 -9.23 -4.05 6.32
C ASN A 724 -10.27 -3.01 5.85
N ASP A 725 -11.21 -2.68 6.71
CA ASP A 725 -12.32 -1.81 6.40
C ASP A 725 -12.11 -0.33 6.69
N VAL A 726 -11.00 0.05 7.29
CA VAL A 726 -10.77 1.46 7.67
C VAL A 726 -10.71 2.39 6.45
N VAL A 727 -10.47 1.85 5.26
CA VAL A 727 -10.51 2.55 3.97
C VAL A 727 -11.74 2.13 3.16
N TYR A 728 -11.94 0.83 2.95
CA TYR A 728 -12.90 0.31 1.97
C TYR A 728 -14.36 0.67 2.32
N GLN A 729 -14.80 0.39 3.54
CA GLN A 729 -16.16 0.68 3.96
C GLN A 729 -16.46 2.20 4.03
N PRO A 730 -15.58 3.05 4.60
CA PRO A 730 -15.76 4.50 4.51
C PRO A 730 -15.81 5.04 3.07
N TRP A 731 -15.02 4.47 2.15
CA TRP A 731 -15.09 4.82 0.73
C TRP A 731 -16.47 4.57 0.14
N ILE A 732 -17.02 3.38 0.36
CA ILE A 732 -18.37 3.03 -0.06
C ILE A 732 -19.41 3.97 0.55
N ARG A 733 -19.33 4.21 1.86
CA ARG A 733 -20.28 5.11 2.57
C ARG A 733 -20.20 6.55 2.05
N ALA A 734 -19.03 7.04 1.68
CA ALA A 734 -18.87 8.35 1.04
C ALA A 734 -19.59 8.40 -0.33
N ARG A 735 -19.49 7.33 -1.13
CA ARG A 735 -20.21 7.19 -2.42
C ARG A 735 -21.73 7.05 -2.26
N LEU A 736 -22.19 6.57 -1.12
CA LEU A 736 -23.60 6.51 -0.77
C LEU A 736 -24.14 7.84 -0.17
N GLY A 737 -23.25 8.79 0.17
CA GLY A 737 -23.60 10.02 0.88
C GLY A 737 -24.02 9.78 2.33
N THR A 738 -23.48 8.74 2.96
CA THR A 738 -23.87 8.29 4.31
C THR A 738 -22.70 8.11 5.27
N LEU A 739 -21.49 8.55 4.89
CA LEU A 739 -20.34 8.49 5.76
C LEU A 739 -20.43 9.55 6.86
N ASP A 740 -20.49 9.10 8.10
CA ASP A 740 -20.31 9.95 9.27
C ASP A 740 -18.81 10.09 9.57
N LEU A 741 -18.26 11.31 9.44
CA LEU A 741 -16.85 11.56 9.62
C LEU A 741 -16.39 11.49 11.09
N ASP A 742 -17.27 11.62 12.07
CA ASP A 742 -16.93 11.35 13.47
C ASP A 742 -16.76 9.85 13.72
N TRP A 743 -17.63 9.03 13.15
CA TRP A 743 -17.45 7.58 13.15
C TRP A 743 -16.14 7.19 12.42
N PHE A 744 -15.88 7.75 11.25
CA PHE A 744 -14.65 7.50 10.49
C PHE A 744 -13.39 7.80 11.32
N LYS A 745 -13.32 8.98 11.95
CA LYS A 745 -12.20 9.34 12.84
C LYS A 745 -12.05 8.34 13.99
N SER A 746 -13.16 7.86 14.56
CA SER A 746 -13.12 6.85 15.62
C SER A 746 -12.56 5.51 15.17
N GLN A 747 -12.84 5.09 13.93
CA GLN A 747 -12.28 3.87 13.34
C GLN A 747 -10.77 4.01 13.08
N VAL A 748 -10.34 5.13 12.48
CA VAL A 748 -8.92 5.42 12.28
C VAL A 748 -8.18 5.45 13.62
N ALA A 749 -8.73 6.14 14.63
CA ALA A 749 -8.12 6.20 15.97
C ALA A 749 -8.06 4.82 16.65
N TYR A 750 -9.03 3.94 16.41
CA TYR A 750 -9.03 2.58 16.93
C TYR A 750 -7.90 1.72 16.34
N CYS A 751 -7.58 1.93 15.06
CA CYS A 751 -6.52 1.21 14.35
C CYS A 751 -5.15 1.88 14.47
N MET A 752 -5.07 3.12 14.95
CA MET A 752 -3.85 3.92 14.92
C MET A 752 -2.85 3.52 16.01
N LEU A 753 -1.63 3.28 15.57
CA LEU A 753 -0.46 3.04 16.43
C LEU A 753 0.12 4.37 16.95
N PRO A 754 0.98 4.36 17.99
CA PRO A 754 1.58 5.58 18.54
C PRO A 754 2.33 6.44 17.53
N ASN A 755 2.91 5.85 16.50
CA ASN A 755 3.59 6.55 15.42
C ASN A 755 2.66 7.12 14.33
N GLY A 756 1.34 7.03 14.52
CA GLY A 756 0.34 7.59 13.61
C GLY A 756 -0.02 6.74 12.40
N ILE A 757 0.45 5.50 12.35
CA ILE A 757 0.12 4.54 11.29
C ILE A 757 -1.15 3.80 11.69
N ALA A 758 -2.13 3.72 10.78
CA ALA A 758 -3.26 2.82 10.96
C ALA A 758 -2.82 1.38 10.66
N ASN A 759 -3.14 0.48 11.58
CA ASN A 759 -2.84 -0.95 11.45
C ASN A 759 -4.14 -1.77 11.34
N ASP A 760 -4.02 -3.05 11.02
CA ASP A 760 -5.17 -3.93 10.79
C ASP A 760 -5.78 -4.48 12.11
N ARG A 761 -6.20 -3.60 12.99
CA ARG A 761 -6.89 -3.93 14.21
C ARG A 761 -8.40 -4.01 13.99
N VAL A 762 -8.99 -5.20 14.19
CA VAL A 762 -10.42 -5.42 13.93
C VAL A 762 -11.22 -5.69 15.19
N ARG A 763 -12.51 -5.33 15.17
CA ARG A 763 -13.56 -5.83 16.04
C ARG A 763 -14.52 -6.62 15.19
N GLN A 764 -14.49 -7.93 15.34
CA GLN A 764 -15.47 -8.80 14.69
C GLN A 764 -16.04 -9.75 15.73
N SER A 765 -17.34 -9.97 15.66
CA SER A 765 -18.02 -10.98 16.45
C SER A 765 -19.00 -11.73 15.56
N GLY A 766 -18.71 -12.97 15.27
CA GLY A 766 -19.50 -13.83 14.39
C GLY A 766 -18.93 -13.92 12.97
N GLY A 767 -19.65 -14.60 12.08
CA GLY A 767 -19.17 -14.89 10.73
C GLY A 767 -17.99 -15.85 10.71
N ARG A 768 -17.13 -15.71 9.70
CA ARG A 768 -15.90 -16.51 9.55
C ARG A 768 -14.89 -16.23 10.67
N TYR A 769 -14.77 -14.99 11.07
CA TYR A 769 -13.90 -14.55 12.16
C TYR A 769 -14.75 -14.13 13.36
N SER A 770 -14.73 -14.90 14.42
CA SER A 770 -15.43 -14.58 15.66
C SER A 770 -14.46 -14.12 16.74
N ASP A 771 -13.56 -13.23 16.40
CA ASP A 771 -12.53 -12.75 17.29
C ASP A 771 -12.45 -11.24 17.31
N SER A 772 -11.78 -10.73 18.31
CA SER A 772 -11.38 -9.36 18.45
C SER A 772 -9.87 -9.35 18.51
N THR A 773 -9.22 -8.83 17.49
CA THR A 773 -7.77 -8.67 17.47
C THR A 773 -7.35 -7.50 18.34
N ASP A 774 -6.16 -7.58 18.91
CA ASP A 774 -5.58 -6.52 19.72
C ASP A 774 -4.28 -5.99 19.08
N PHE A 775 -3.74 -4.91 19.63
CA PHE A 775 -2.50 -4.34 19.11
C PHE A 775 -1.32 -5.31 19.25
N ASP A 776 -1.28 -6.14 20.30
CA ASP A 776 -0.18 -7.08 20.47
C ASP A 776 -0.12 -8.10 19.33
N PHE A 777 -1.28 -8.51 18.82
CA PHE A 777 -1.36 -9.37 17.64
C PHE A 777 -0.94 -8.61 16.37
N MET A 778 -1.53 -7.45 16.13
CA MET A 778 -1.29 -6.66 14.92
C MET A 778 0.13 -6.11 14.83
N MET A 779 0.74 -5.74 15.96
CA MET A 779 2.13 -5.28 16.05
C MET A 779 3.15 -6.33 15.59
N ARG A 780 2.74 -7.55 15.39
CA ARG A 780 3.61 -8.65 14.98
C ARG A 780 3.56 -8.92 13.48
N MET A 781 2.63 -8.28 12.77
CA MET A 781 2.46 -8.51 11.34
C MET A 781 3.31 -7.59 10.47
N GLY A 782 3.27 -6.30 10.70
CA GLY A 782 3.99 -5.32 9.87
C GLY A 782 3.24 -3.98 9.75
N VAL A 783 3.73 -3.10 8.91
CA VAL A 783 3.08 -1.83 8.55
C VAL A 783 2.13 -2.09 7.39
N TRP A 784 0.84 -1.97 7.64
CA TRP A 784 -0.17 -2.18 6.61
C TRP A 784 -0.27 -0.98 5.66
N VAL A 785 0.43 -1.05 4.53
CA VAL A 785 0.55 0.07 3.57
C VAL A 785 -0.76 0.41 2.86
N GLU A 786 -1.69 -0.52 2.78
CA GLU A 786 -3.02 -0.30 2.22
C GLU A 786 -3.79 0.81 2.93
N ASN A 787 -3.57 0.98 4.22
CA ASN A 787 -4.23 2.02 5.01
C ASN A 787 -3.75 3.43 4.66
N PHE A 788 -2.65 3.57 3.90
CA PHE A 788 -2.21 4.87 3.39
C PHE A 788 -3.12 5.41 2.28
N ALA A 789 -4.13 4.67 1.84
CA ALA A 789 -5.20 5.15 0.96
C ALA A 789 -6.29 5.98 1.68
N LEU A 790 -6.21 6.17 2.99
CA LEU A 790 -7.14 7.02 3.78
C LEU A 790 -7.41 8.41 3.19
N PRO A 791 -6.43 9.12 2.58
CA PRO A 791 -6.70 10.38 1.87
C PRO A 791 -7.78 10.27 0.79
N GLY A 792 -7.85 9.13 0.10
CA GLY A 792 -8.84 8.89 -0.93
C GLY A 792 -10.28 8.88 -0.38
N VAL A 793 -10.50 8.40 0.85
CA VAL A 793 -11.81 8.46 1.53
C VAL A 793 -12.25 9.90 1.71
N LEU A 794 -11.34 10.78 2.16
CA LEU A 794 -11.64 12.20 2.34
C LEU A 794 -11.85 12.91 0.99
N ASN A 795 -11.09 12.51 -0.03
CA ASN A 795 -11.31 13.01 -1.39
C ASN A 795 -12.71 12.63 -1.89
N GLU A 796 -13.17 11.39 -1.68
CA GLU A 796 -14.52 10.94 -2.05
C GLU A 796 -15.64 11.73 -1.34
N CYS A 797 -15.37 12.26 -0.15
CA CYS A 797 -16.31 13.18 0.51
C CYS A 797 -16.39 14.54 -0.16
N MET A 798 -15.31 15.00 -0.82
CA MET A 798 -15.21 16.33 -1.40
C MET A 798 -15.39 16.34 -2.92
N LEU A 799 -14.91 15.32 -3.60
CA LEU A 799 -14.89 15.22 -5.06
C LEU A 799 -15.07 13.79 -5.53
N GLN A 800 -16.15 13.51 -6.25
CA GLN A 800 -16.38 12.25 -6.94
C GLN A 800 -16.44 12.49 -8.45
N SER A 801 -15.89 11.57 -9.24
CA SER A 801 -15.90 11.68 -10.69
C SER A 801 -16.18 10.36 -11.42
N TYR A 802 -16.55 9.31 -10.70
CA TYR A 802 -16.91 8.02 -11.31
C TYR A 802 -18.14 8.11 -12.20
N SER A 803 -18.26 7.18 -13.15
CA SER A 803 -19.35 7.09 -14.11
C SER A 803 -19.57 8.38 -14.91
N GLY A 804 -18.49 9.11 -15.20
CA GLY A 804 -18.48 10.29 -16.06
C GLY A 804 -19.19 11.54 -15.52
N THR A 805 -19.55 11.56 -14.23
CA THR A 805 -20.16 12.74 -13.59
C THR A 805 -19.35 13.24 -12.41
N LEU A 806 -18.95 14.48 -12.44
CA LEU A 806 -18.27 15.17 -11.36
C LEU A 806 -19.29 15.64 -10.31
N ARG A 807 -19.02 15.35 -9.03
CA ARG A 807 -19.85 15.74 -7.88
C ARG A 807 -18.96 16.40 -6.85
N LEU A 808 -19.36 17.59 -6.40
CA LEU A 808 -18.66 18.36 -5.38
C LEU A 808 -19.36 18.21 -4.04
N PHE A 809 -18.58 17.90 -3.00
CA PHE A 809 -19.04 17.71 -1.62
C PHE A 809 -20.27 16.79 -1.50
N PRO A 810 -20.23 15.60 -2.12
CA PRO A 810 -21.35 14.67 -2.11
C PRO A 810 -21.64 14.07 -0.72
N ASN A 811 -20.66 14.12 0.20
CA ASN A 811 -20.79 13.66 1.58
C ASN A 811 -20.28 14.73 2.55
N THR A 812 -21.18 15.40 3.23
CA THR A 812 -20.84 16.54 4.12
C THR A 812 -21.17 16.30 5.59
N GLN A 813 -21.62 15.10 5.97
CA GLN A 813 -21.96 14.77 7.35
C GLN A 813 -20.73 14.88 8.25
N ASN A 814 -20.76 15.84 9.18
CA ASN A 814 -19.68 16.18 10.12
C ASN A 814 -18.35 16.60 9.43
N LEU A 815 -18.41 17.08 8.18
CA LEU A 815 -17.23 17.55 7.46
C LEU A 815 -16.74 18.92 7.96
N GLY A 816 -17.67 19.81 8.35
CA GLY A 816 -17.33 21.17 8.63
C GLY A 816 -16.90 21.95 7.39
N ALA A 817 -16.27 23.11 7.58
CA ALA A 817 -15.69 23.84 6.45
C ALA A 817 -14.47 23.10 5.88
N ALA A 818 -14.41 23.03 4.55
CA ALA A 818 -13.34 22.34 3.83
C ALA A 818 -13.01 23.08 2.52
N HIS A 819 -11.74 23.11 2.18
CA HIS A 819 -11.22 23.64 0.93
C HIS A 819 -10.21 22.66 0.34
N PHE A 820 -10.27 22.43 -0.94
CA PHE A 820 -9.26 21.66 -1.66
C PHE A 820 -8.82 22.36 -2.94
N GLU A 821 -7.57 22.14 -3.32
CA GLU A 821 -7.01 22.63 -4.56
C GLU A 821 -6.39 21.51 -5.39
N ASN A 822 -6.68 21.52 -6.67
CA ASN A 822 -6.13 20.64 -7.69
C ASN A 822 -6.31 19.13 -7.39
N LEU A 823 -7.38 18.73 -6.70
CA LEU A 823 -7.77 17.34 -6.71
C LEU A 823 -8.12 16.92 -8.15
N ARG A 824 -7.72 15.70 -8.52
CA ARG A 824 -7.89 15.23 -9.90
C ARG A 824 -9.21 14.48 -10.07
N ALA A 825 -9.89 14.74 -11.16
CA ALA A 825 -11.10 14.04 -11.57
C ALA A 825 -10.90 13.34 -12.92
N ALA A 826 -11.73 12.31 -13.19
CA ALA A 826 -11.77 11.64 -14.48
C ALA A 826 -12.04 12.62 -15.61
N GLY A 827 -11.44 12.38 -16.79
CA GLY A 827 -11.43 13.32 -17.91
C GLY A 827 -10.24 14.27 -17.93
N ALA A 828 -9.24 14.04 -17.07
CA ALA A 828 -8.06 14.90 -16.90
C ALA A 828 -8.42 16.33 -16.48
N PHE A 829 -9.24 16.43 -15.43
CA PHE A 829 -9.60 17.70 -14.82
C PHE A 829 -8.91 17.87 -13.46
N LEU A 830 -8.36 19.06 -13.20
CA LEU A 830 -7.93 19.47 -11.86
C LEU A 830 -8.98 20.42 -11.29
N VAL A 831 -9.53 20.05 -10.16
CA VAL A 831 -10.66 20.74 -9.54
C VAL A 831 -10.20 21.37 -8.23
N SER A 832 -10.66 22.58 -7.98
CA SER A 832 -10.51 23.29 -6.71
C SER A 832 -11.87 23.80 -6.28
N ALA A 833 -12.24 23.57 -5.02
CA ALA A 833 -13.52 24.02 -4.49
C ALA A 833 -13.46 24.25 -2.97
N ALA A 834 -14.33 25.11 -2.49
CA ALA A 834 -14.47 25.43 -1.08
C ALA A 834 -15.93 25.23 -0.63
N PHE A 835 -16.07 24.69 0.59
CA PHE A 835 -17.33 24.50 1.31
C PHE A 835 -17.20 25.17 2.67
N ASP A 836 -18.12 26.06 3.03
CA ASP A 836 -18.06 26.85 4.26
C ASP A 836 -18.68 26.15 5.49
N GLY A 837 -19.09 24.89 5.33
CA GLY A 837 -19.83 24.09 6.31
C GLY A 837 -21.34 24.09 6.08
N ARG A 838 -21.83 24.84 5.09
CA ARG A 838 -23.26 24.92 4.71
C ARG A 838 -23.44 24.78 3.20
N GLU A 839 -22.63 25.50 2.42
CA GLU A 839 -22.73 25.50 0.97
C GLU A 839 -21.39 25.65 0.28
N ILE A 840 -21.35 25.27 -1.00
CA ILE A 840 -20.17 25.44 -1.86
C ILE A 840 -20.05 26.92 -2.19
N THR A 841 -18.87 27.51 -1.93
CA THR A 841 -18.62 28.95 -2.07
C THR A 841 -17.77 29.30 -3.29
N GLN A 842 -16.90 28.36 -3.71
CA GLN A 842 -15.96 28.59 -4.79
C GLN A 842 -15.81 27.30 -5.59
N ILE A 843 -15.72 27.42 -6.93
CA ILE A 843 -15.41 26.29 -7.83
C ILE A 843 -14.50 26.80 -8.96
N SER A 844 -13.37 26.13 -9.14
CA SER A 844 -12.45 26.31 -10.24
C SER A 844 -12.07 24.97 -10.84
N LEU A 845 -11.97 24.90 -12.16
CA LEU A 845 -11.68 23.66 -12.87
C LEU A 845 -10.68 23.93 -14.01
N LEU A 846 -9.53 23.27 -14.00
CA LEU A 846 -8.57 23.24 -15.10
C LEU A 846 -8.81 22.00 -15.96
N SER A 847 -9.02 22.20 -17.25
CA SER A 847 -9.12 21.09 -18.22
C SER A 847 -7.76 20.85 -18.88
N GLU A 848 -7.09 19.76 -18.56
CA GLU A 848 -5.78 19.45 -19.16
C GLU A 848 -5.89 18.96 -20.60
N LYS A 849 -6.99 18.30 -20.97
CA LYS A 849 -7.16 17.61 -22.27
C LYS A 849 -8.35 18.09 -23.11
N GLY A 850 -9.04 19.14 -22.71
CA GLY A 850 -10.16 19.70 -23.50
C GLY A 850 -11.37 18.77 -23.62
N LYS A 851 -11.61 17.93 -22.64
CA LYS A 851 -12.75 17.01 -22.67
C LYS A 851 -14.05 17.72 -22.30
N GLN A 852 -15.18 17.13 -22.72
CA GLN A 852 -16.48 17.57 -22.23
C GLN A 852 -16.62 17.20 -20.75
N ILE A 853 -17.14 18.10 -19.96
CA ILE A 853 -17.43 17.86 -18.55
C ILE A 853 -18.96 17.70 -18.35
N ARG A 854 -19.33 16.75 -17.49
CA ARG A 854 -20.64 16.60 -16.90
C ARG A 854 -20.50 16.77 -15.39
N MET A 855 -21.12 17.80 -14.81
CA MET A 855 -21.00 18.08 -13.37
C MET A 855 -22.40 18.22 -12.76
N ALA A 856 -22.67 17.52 -11.67
CA ALA A 856 -23.88 17.71 -10.88
C ALA A 856 -23.98 19.18 -10.46
N LYS A 857 -25.18 19.75 -10.54
CA LYS A 857 -25.37 21.16 -10.18
C LYS A 857 -24.99 21.39 -8.72
N PRO A 858 -24.01 22.27 -8.46
CA PRO A 858 -23.57 22.54 -7.09
C PRO A 858 -24.58 23.36 -6.29
N TRP A 859 -25.49 24.05 -6.97
CA TRP A 859 -26.56 24.88 -6.36
C TRP A 859 -27.88 24.69 -7.10
N SER A 860 -28.98 24.89 -6.40
CA SER A 860 -30.34 24.98 -7.00
C SER A 860 -30.56 26.30 -7.73
N SER A 861 -29.85 27.37 -7.38
CA SER A 861 -29.90 28.68 -8.04
C SER A 861 -29.28 28.66 -9.44
N ALA A 862 -29.52 29.71 -10.21
CA ALA A 862 -28.89 29.94 -11.50
C ALA A 862 -27.35 30.03 -11.31
N LEU A 863 -26.61 29.54 -12.30
CA LEU A 863 -25.17 29.58 -12.32
C LEU A 863 -24.64 30.06 -13.68
N ARG A 864 -23.39 30.47 -13.70
CA ARG A 864 -22.65 30.83 -14.89
C ARG A 864 -21.30 30.15 -14.91
N VAL A 865 -20.84 29.83 -16.10
CA VAL A 865 -19.50 29.30 -16.35
C VAL A 865 -18.72 30.32 -17.14
N LYS A 866 -17.51 30.61 -16.72
CA LYS A 866 -16.59 31.57 -17.37
C LYS A 866 -15.21 30.95 -17.56
N LYS A 867 -14.52 31.37 -18.64
CA LYS A 867 -13.07 31.13 -18.74
C LYS A 867 -12.31 32.06 -17.79
N SER A 868 -11.28 31.54 -17.16
CA SER A 868 -10.48 32.32 -16.19
C SER A 868 -9.64 33.39 -16.87
N ARG A 869 -9.12 33.13 -18.09
CA ARG A 869 -8.18 34.04 -18.80
C ARG A 869 -8.79 35.38 -19.22
N ASP A 870 -10.06 35.40 -19.59
CA ASP A 870 -10.72 36.59 -20.20
C ASP A 870 -12.13 36.84 -19.66
N ALA A 871 -12.57 36.08 -18.69
CA ALA A 871 -13.91 36.10 -18.08
C ALA A 871 -15.06 35.87 -19.09
N SER A 872 -14.77 35.37 -20.30
CA SER A 872 -15.80 35.08 -21.31
C SER A 872 -16.76 33.99 -20.83
N ALA A 873 -18.05 34.18 -21.10
CA ALA A 873 -19.09 33.23 -20.72
C ALA A 873 -18.99 31.95 -21.56
N VAL A 874 -19.21 30.83 -20.94
CA VAL A 874 -19.26 29.50 -21.55
C VAL A 874 -20.68 28.99 -21.52
N SER A 875 -21.20 28.62 -22.68
CA SER A 875 -22.54 28.02 -22.79
C SER A 875 -22.53 26.57 -22.27
N PHE A 876 -23.58 26.21 -21.56
CA PHE A 876 -23.77 24.84 -21.09
C PHE A 876 -25.22 24.38 -21.31
N THR A 877 -25.43 23.10 -21.41
CA THR A 877 -26.74 22.45 -21.37
C THR A 877 -27.00 21.85 -20.00
N THR A 878 -28.25 21.52 -19.72
CA THR A 878 -28.63 20.86 -18.47
C THR A 878 -29.32 19.55 -18.75
N ASP A 879 -28.90 18.48 -18.09
CA ASP A 879 -29.49 17.17 -18.21
C ASP A 879 -29.50 16.47 -16.84
N ALA A 880 -30.65 15.96 -16.41
CA ALA A 880 -30.85 15.20 -15.18
C ALA A 880 -30.13 15.80 -13.94
N GLY A 881 -30.24 17.12 -13.72
CA GLY A 881 -29.62 17.79 -12.58
C GLY A 881 -28.13 18.06 -12.73
N ALA A 882 -27.54 17.81 -13.88
CA ALA A 882 -26.14 18.13 -14.20
C ALA A 882 -26.04 19.25 -15.25
N ILE A 883 -24.95 19.99 -15.22
CA ILE A 883 -24.52 20.88 -16.32
C ILE A 883 -23.51 20.15 -17.20
N ILE A 884 -23.58 20.41 -18.51
CA ILE A 884 -22.69 19.82 -19.51
C ILE A 884 -22.14 20.93 -20.39
N PHE A 885 -20.82 21.03 -20.49
CA PHE A 885 -20.16 21.98 -21.39
C PHE A 885 -18.85 21.44 -21.93
N SER A 886 -18.44 21.94 -23.09
CA SER A 886 -17.17 21.61 -23.72
C SER A 886 -16.05 22.47 -23.13
N THR A 887 -14.87 21.90 -22.98
CA THR A 887 -13.70 22.62 -22.48
C THR A 887 -12.59 22.71 -23.53
N GLU A 888 -11.64 23.57 -23.31
CA GLU A 888 -10.41 23.72 -24.11
C GLU A 888 -9.23 23.19 -23.29
N SER A 889 -8.28 22.56 -23.96
CA SER A 889 -7.06 22.05 -23.29
C SER A 889 -6.24 23.19 -22.72
N GLY A 890 -5.83 23.08 -21.45
CA GLY A 890 -5.07 24.09 -20.71
C GLY A 890 -5.90 25.26 -20.17
N GLU A 891 -7.20 25.30 -20.41
CA GLU A 891 -8.06 26.39 -19.95
C GLU A 891 -8.63 26.11 -18.55
N ARG A 892 -8.68 27.17 -17.76
CA ARG A 892 -9.32 27.15 -16.42
C ARG A 892 -10.71 27.81 -16.48
N TYR A 893 -11.66 27.17 -15.84
CA TYR A 893 -13.06 27.60 -15.78
C TYR A 893 -13.44 27.94 -14.33
N LEU A 894 -14.20 29.03 -14.17
CA LEU A 894 -14.82 29.43 -12.92
C LEU A 894 -16.31 29.15 -13.02
N ILE A 895 -16.86 28.48 -12.04
CA ILE A 895 -18.30 28.21 -11.91
C ILE A 895 -18.82 29.03 -10.74
N GLU A 896 -19.74 29.95 -11.01
CA GLU A 896 -20.23 30.93 -10.05
C GLU A 896 -21.76 30.93 -10.04
N ARG A 897 -22.34 31.38 -8.95
CA ARG A 897 -23.77 31.75 -8.92
C ARG A 897 -24.03 32.93 -9.84
N ALA A 898 -25.15 32.91 -10.60
CA ALA A 898 -25.51 33.99 -11.52
C ALA A 898 -26.10 35.21 -10.76
#